data_afad551197dd399b44fadf03d2f8a45a
#
_entry.id   afad551197dd399b44fadf03d2f8a45a
#
_cell.length_a   1.000
_cell.length_b   1.000
_cell.length_c   1.000
_cell.angle_alpha   90.00
_cell.angle_beta   90.00
_cell.angle_gamma   90.00
#
_symmetry.space_group_name_H-M   'P 1'
#
loop_
_entity.id
_entity.type
_entity.pdbx_description
1 polymer ?
#
loop_
_entity_poly.entity_id
_entity_poly.type
_entity_poly.pdbx_seq_one_letter_code
_entity_poly.pdbx_strand_id
1 'polypeptide(L)'
;MNTEANQPKQCSFIEQSYRSIFVSYLTSSTTHGLRCIAEAYSTPNRILWICSFVFAFGWMLFFVISSGLQYMSYPTQIDMEIRTEYNMIFPAVTVCSANPLRKDKTNAALLAYAERMGINTTTIDLETLVEPLIVDLFNRNQKNELIDLGFQLSDILISCSYNGIDCSSYFTHSLSSQFGNCYTFNWNGKMKNLFTIRNMSTLNIGLEGLSMQFYIPRESYYPVSYFDEGLLVSIHENNEFPLIVNDGLRLQTGLSHTILFSKTERNLLPEPYTNCTSSVGDELRDIYETAFDKDSIGKVTYSESLCQESCLKLITDVFCSCVLPFPFFQRNVWTVDSNSLKTANTCIPDTSEEQCALTTVPTFKVQNAGYKKWCPQCTPECKNTDFHAVLSALSYPSPKQKAVLTKRLLDKQPNSSNVLLPDDFALKSDMYLSNNLLKVTIASSNYYVIVYNQKAKMLIVDLFSSIGGQTGIWVGLSILGVIEFGEVLFKMIVKYLVFVKRKAKKPIKENYQQTYLNRLSTHKYPWEKFLEEGIQYLLSHNIECLPPNNDRLYIKMENREIAEVKHPDQRKKGYYRPTICFGMIADGKNILTNDYLKTTLCDRCNVLCFDSEIDQVIAAIQGNRTESFMIIRGVYDYHDGTSNKEWQPFSSLYDMDSYGDDSRRRPSIILDAGYVSISSINIYQSSKTLDLHGNKLMCYFYNH
;
A
#
# COMPACT_ATOMS: atom_id res chain seq x y z
N MET A 1 30.61 -80.14 8.73
CA MET A 1 31.05 -79.10 7.79
C MET A 1 29.85 -78.24 7.45
N ASN A 2 29.88 -77.06 7.98
CA ASN A 2 28.77 -76.10 7.90
C ASN A 2 28.72 -75.49 6.51
N THR A 3 27.56 -75.59 5.84
CA THR A 3 27.20 -74.80 4.67
C THR A 3 26.23 -73.73 5.10
N GLU A 4 26.75 -72.53 5.32
CA GLU A 4 25.92 -71.32 5.48
C GLU A 4 25.20 -71.05 4.17
N ALA A 5 23.87 -71.13 4.26
CA ALA A 5 22.99 -70.69 3.17
C ALA A 5 23.01 -69.17 3.07
N ASN A 6 23.59 -68.69 1.97
CA ASN A 6 23.50 -67.28 1.57
C ASN A 6 22.05 -66.89 1.36
N GLN A 7 21.48 -66.15 2.29
CA GLN A 7 20.20 -65.48 2.11
C GLN A 7 20.33 -64.41 0.98
N PRO A 8 19.45 -64.40 0.01
CA PRO A 8 19.45 -63.33 -1.01
C PRO A 8 19.18 -61.98 -0.33
N LYS A 9 20.07 -61.00 -0.59
CA LYS A 9 19.87 -59.61 -0.18
C LYS A 9 18.55 -59.12 -0.77
N GLN A 10 17.52 -59.05 0.07
CA GLN A 10 16.29 -58.35 -0.26
C GLN A 10 16.60 -56.95 -0.73
N CYS A 11 16.25 -56.65 -1.99
CA CYS A 11 16.21 -55.27 -2.51
C CYS A 11 15.24 -54.49 -1.66
N SER A 12 15.73 -53.80 -0.62
CA SER A 12 14.91 -52.98 0.24
C SER A 12 14.50 -51.71 -0.56
N PHE A 13 13.34 -51.77 -1.13
CA PHE A 13 12.71 -50.67 -1.90
C PHE A 13 12.22 -49.51 -0.98
N ILE A 14 12.64 -49.43 0.27
CA ILE A 14 12.06 -48.54 1.27
C ILE A 14 13.09 -47.60 1.91
N GLU A 15 14.10 -47.18 1.18
CA GLU A 15 14.80 -45.95 1.54
C GLU A 15 15.09 -45.15 0.28
N GLN A 16 14.07 -44.44 -0.20
CA GLN A 16 14.37 -43.25 -0.96
C GLN A 16 15.13 -42.32 -0.02
N SER A 17 16.44 -42.36 -0.11
CA SER A 17 17.34 -41.49 0.63
C SER A 17 16.89 -40.01 0.35
N TYR A 18 17.00 -39.11 1.32
CA TYR A 18 16.87 -37.69 1.07
C TYR A 18 17.63 -37.25 -0.18
N ARG A 19 18.73 -37.92 -0.45
CA ARG A 19 19.54 -37.76 -1.66
C ARG A 19 18.74 -38.06 -2.94
N SER A 20 17.91 -39.08 -2.98
CA SER A 20 17.13 -39.40 -4.21
C SER A 20 16.00 -38.43 -4.46
N ILE A 21 15.36 -37.91 -3.41
CA ILE A 21 14.32 -36.84 -3.53
C ILE A 21 14.97 -35.57 -4.05
N PHE A 22 16.14 -35.21 -3.50
CA PHE A 22 16.88 -34.03 -3.90
C PHE A 22 17.39 -34.15 -5.35
N VAL A 23 17.99 -35.28 -5.72
CA VAL A 23 18.43 -35.52 -7.10
C VAL A 23 17.25 -35.50 -8.08
N SER A 24 16.13 -36.10 -7.74
CA SER A 24 14.89 -36.06 -8.56
C SER A 24 14.43 -34.64 -8.77
N TYR A 25 14.45 -33.80 -7.74
CA TYR A 25 14.13 -32.39 -7.86
C TYR A 25 15.12 -31.65 -8.77
N LEU A 26 16.42 -31.85 -8.59
CA LEU A 26 17.44 -31.19 -9.40
C LEU A 26 17.27 -31.49 -10.89
N THR A 27 16.87 -32.71 -11.23
CA THR A 27 16.69 -33.14 -12.64
C THR A 27 15.37 -32.69 -13.24
N SER A 28 14.31 -32.52 -12.41
CA SER A 28 12.98 -32.08 -12.86
C SER A 28 12.75 -30.58 -12.73
N SER A 29 13.62 -29.86 -12.02
CA SER A 29 13.47 -28.41 -11.77
C SER A 29 13.60 -27.59 -13.05
N THR A 30 12.73 -26.58 -13.16
CA THR A 30 12.79 -25.59 -14.23
C THR A 30 13.90 -24.55 -14.01
N THR A 31 14.52 -24.53 -12.83
CA THR A 31 15.58 -23.57 -12.46
C THR A 31 16.85 -23.82 -13.26
N HIS A 32 17.36 -22.77 -13.93
CA HIS A 32 18.56 -22.87 -14.76
C HIS A 32 19.78 -23.26 -13.93
N GLY A 33 20.59 -24.13 -14.50
CA GLY A 33 21.84 -24.61 -13.88
C GLY A 33 21.70 -25.83 -12.94
N LEU A 34 20.55 -26.01 -12.26
CA LEU A 34 20.36 -27.13 -11.34
C LEU A 34 20.40 -28.47 -12.07
N ARG A 35 19.75 -28.57 -13.21
CA ARG A 35 19.78 -29.76 -14.07
C ARG A 35 21.18 -30.05 -14.58
N CYS A 36 21.91 -29.00 -15.01
CA CYS A 36 23.29 -29.17 -15.50
C CYS A 36 24.24 -29.69 -14.39
N ILE A 37 24.00 -29.29 -13.13
CA ILE A 37 24.76 -29.81 -11.98
C ILE A 37 24.47 -31.32 -11.75
N ALA A 38 23.17 -31.70 -11.86
CA ALA A 38 22.74 -33.08 -11.64
C ALA A 38 23.23 -34.02 -12.75
N GLU A 39 23.13 -33.61 -14.02
CA GLU A 39 23.45 -34.40 -15.20
C GLU A 39 24.92 -34.33 -15.62
N ALA A 40 25.79 -33.55 -14.91
CA ALA A 40 27.18 -33.38 -15.23
C ALA A 40 27.96 -34.72 -15.17
N TYR A 41 28.54 -35.14 -16.30
CA TYR A 41 29.27 -36.39 -16.45
C TYR A 41 30.70 -36.38 -15.89
N SER A 42 31.32 -35.20 -15.68
CA SER A 42 32.65 -35.05 -15.14
C SER A 42 32.71 -34.14 -13.92
N THR A 43 33.61 -34.41 -12.99
CA THR A 43 33.80 -33.61 -11.77
C THR A 43 34.17 -32.16 -12.05
N PRO A 44 35.08 -31.82 -12.99
CA PRO A 44 35.37 -30.42 -13.31
C PRO A 44 34.16 -29.66 -13.85
N ASN A 45 33.38 -30.30 -14.73
CA ASN A 45 32.20 -29.71 -15.31
C ASN A 45 31.10 -29.43 -14.25
N ARG A 46 30.97 -30.36 -13.28
CA ARG A 46 30.05 -30.17 -12.15
C ARG A 46 30.47 -29.00 -11.26
N ILE A 47 31.76 -28.87 -10.97
CA ILE A 47 32.30 -27.74 -10.19
C ILE A 47 32.05 -26.42 -10.92
N LEU A 48 32.28 -26.36 -12.23
CA LEU A 48 32.04 -25.18 -13.04
C LEU A 48 30.57 -24.74 -12.93
N TRP A 49 29.60 -25.66 -13.09
CA TRP A 49 28.19 -25.36 -12.97
C TRP A 49 27.79 -24.94 -11.57
N ILE A 50 28.33 -25.54 -10.51
CA ILE A 50 28.11 -25.15 -9.12
C ILE A 50 28.60 -23.72 -8.90
N CYS A 51 29.83 -23.39 -9.31
CA CYS A 51 30.38 -22.03 -9.16
C CYS A 51 29.55 -20.99 -9.93
N SER A 52 29.14 -21.29 -11.16
CA SER A 52 28.30 -20.42 -11.99
C SER A 52 26.94 -20.21 -11.35
N PHE A 53 26.32 -21.27 -10.83
CA PHE A 53 25.03 -21.17 -10.15
C PHE A 53 25.11 -20.35 -8.86
N VAL A 54 26.14 -20.60 -8.02
CA VAL A 54 26.36 -19.85 -6.77
C VAL A 54 26.60 -18.36 -7.06
N PHE A 55 27.38 -18.06 -8.10
CA PHE A 55 27.59 -16.69 -8.55
C PHE A 55 26.27 -16.02 -8.99
N ALA A 56 25.53 -16.66 -9.89
CA ALA A 56 24.26 -16.13 -10.39
C ALA A 56 23.23 -15.96 -9.26
N PHE A 57 23.13 -16.94 -8.35
CA PHE A 57 22.25 -16.90 -7.18
C PHE A 57 22.65 -15.78 -6.21
N GLY A 58 23.96 -15.58 -5.98
CA GLY A 58 24.46 -14.49 -5.14
C GLY A 58 24.09 -13.11 -5.69
N TRP A 59 24.26 -12.89 -7.00
CA TRP A 59 23.85 -11.66 -7.67
C TRP A 59 22.32 -11.46 -7.64
N MET A 60 21.57 -12.51 -7.92
CA MET A 60 20.10 -12.48 -7.78
C MET A 60 19.70 -12.03 -6.38
N LEU A 61 20.25 -12.66 -5.34
CA LEU A 61 19.92 -12.35 -3.95
C LEU A 61 20.28 -10.89 -3.60
N PHE A 62 21.45 -10.43 -4.06
CA PHE A 62 21.86 -9.04 -3.88
C PHE A 62 20.84 -8.05 -4.46
N PHE A 63 20.39 -8.25 -5.70
CA PHE A 63 19.41 -7.36 -6.33
C PHE A 63 18.02 -7.47 -5.71
N VAL A 64 17.57 -8.66 -5.34
CA VAL A 64 16.28 -8.87 -4.67
C VAL A 64 16.27 -8.16 -3.30
N ILE A 65 17.33 -8.33 -2.50
CA ILE A 65 17.46 -7.63 -1.21
C ILE A 65 17.53 -6.12 -1.42
N SER A 66 18.34 -5.66 -2.38
CA SER A 66 18.44 -4.23 -2.71
C SER A 66 17.08 -3.62 -3.12
N SER A 67 16.32 -4.32 -3.95
CA SER A 67 14.97 -3.87 -4.34
C SER A 67 14.02 -3.85 -3.14
N GLY A 68 14.10 -4.83 -2.26
CA GLY A 68 13.33 -4.87 -1.03
C GLY A 68 13.66 -3.72 -0.07
N LEU A 69 14.95 -3.45 0.14
CA LEU A 69 15.41 -2.33 0.95
C LEU A 69 15.00 -0.98 0.34
N GLN A 70 15.10 -0.85 -0.98
CA GLN A 70 14.65 0.34 -1.68
C GLN A 70 13.14 0.56 -1.51
N TYR A 71 12.32 -0.48 -1.61
CA TYR A 71 10.88 -0.38 -1.36
C TYR A 71 10.59 0.04 0.09
N MET A 72 11.27 -0.55 1.07
CA MET A 72 11.11 -0.25 2.50
C MET A 72 11.61 1.15 2.89
N SER A 73 12.41 1.81 2.05
CA SER A 73 12.80 3.21 2.27
C SER A 73 11.74 4.21 1.84
N TYR A 74 10.60 3.73 1.31
CA TYR A 74 9.46 4.53 0.85
C TYR A 74 9.86 5.72 -0.04
N PRO A 75 10.63 5.51 -1.11
CA PRO A 75 11.11 6.59 -1.94
C PRO A 75 9.94 7.27 -2.66
N THR A 76 10.00 8.60 -2.70
CA THR A 76 8.99 9.41 -3.36
C THR A 76 9.55 10.14 -4.57
N GLN A 77 8.68 10.54 -5.46
CA GLN A 77 8.95 11.44 -6.56
C GLN A 77 7.87 12.53 -6.62
N ILE A 78 8.23 13.69 -7.12
CA ILE A 78 7.29 14.79 -7.31
C ILE A 78 6.91 14.83 -8.78
N ASP A 79 5.62 14.75 -9.03
CA ASP A 79 5.02 14.93 -10.35
C ASP A 79 4.47 16.35 -10.43
N MET A 80 4.86 17.09 -11.45
CA MET A 80 4.38 18.44 -11.71
C MET A 80 3.30 18.34 -12.79
N GLU A 81 2.10 18.79 -12.45
CA GLU A 81 0.94 18.85 -13.34
C GLU A 81 0.51 20.32 -13.49
N ILE A 82 0.23 20.76 -14.69
CA ILE A 82 -0.37 22.06 -14.95
C ILE A 82 -1.84 21.83 -15.30
N ARG A 83 -2.73 22.26 -14.39
CA ARG A 83 -4.18 22.10 -14.53
C ARG A 83 -4.83 23.43 -14.84
N THR A 84 -5.67 23.49 -15.87
CA THR A 84 -6.48 24.67 -16.15
C THR A 84 -7.76 24.63 -15.31
N GLU A 85 -8.00 25.67 -14.53
CA GLU A 85 -9.12 25.74 -13.59
C GLU A 85 -9.92 27.03 -13.84
N TYR A 86 -10.94 26.95 -14.69
CA TYR A 86 -11.75 28.12 -15.09
C TYR A 86 -12.62 28.69 -13.98
N ASN A 87 -13.00 27.88 -12.99
CA ASN A 87 -13.81 28.28 -11.84
C ASN A 87 -13.00 28.25 -10.54
N MET A 88 -11.73 28.66 -10.61
CA MET A 88 -10.86 28.73 -9.46
C MET A 88 -11.50 29.60 -8.38
N ILE A 89 -11.49 29.15 -7.13
CA ILE A 89 -11.90 29.96 -5.99
C ILE A 89 -10.89 31.11 -5.86
N PHE A 90 -11.42 32.34 -5.74
CA PHE A 90 -10.58 33.50 -5.46
C PHE A 90 -9.98 33.38 -4.06
N PRO A 91 -8.69 33.62 -3.86
CA PRO A 91 -8.05 33.51 -2.55
C PRO A 91 -8.69 34.45 -1.52
N ALA A 92 -8.46 34.17 -0.27
CA ALA A 92 -8.72 35.13 0.78
C ALA A 92 -7.70 36.28 0.68
N VAL A 93 -8.20 37.49 0.89
CA VAL A 93 -7.35 38.69 0.91
C VAL A 93 -7.55 39.39 2.23
N THR A 94 -6.49 39.40 3.06
CA THR A 94 -6.49 40.12 4.33
C THR A 94 -5.81 41.45 4.19
N VAL A 95 -6.47 42.50 4.68
CA VAL A 95 -5.94 43.87 4.70
C VAL A 95 -5.85 44.38 6.15
N CYS A 96 -4.74 44.98 6.51
CA CYS A 96 -4.52 45.61 7.82
C CYS A 96 -3.86 46.97 7.63
N SER A 97 -4.16 47.92 8.54
CA SER A 97 -3.41 49.18 8.60
C SER A 97 -1.96 48.95 9.08
N ALA A 98 -0.98 49.56 8.50
CA ALA A 98 0.41 49.47 8.95
C ALA A 98 0.60 50.11 10.34
N ASN A 99 -0.17 51.13 10.67
CA ASN A 99 -0.29 51.64 12.04
C ASN A 99 -1.68 51.23 12.57
N PRO A 100 -1.73 50.36 13.60
CA PRO A 100 -3.00 49.83 14.08
C PRO A 100 -3.81 50.76 14.93
N LEU A 101 -3.21 51.86 15.48
CA LEU A 101 -3.78 52.63 16.57
C LEU A 101 -4.32 53.96 16.15
N ARG A 102 -5.56 54.26 16.50
CA ARG A 102 -6.19 55.55 16.33
C ARG A 102 -5.83 56.49 17.48
N LYS A 103 -5.32 57.67 17.14
CA LYS A 103 -4.84 58.69 18.10
C LYS A 103 -5.92 59.06 19.13
N ASP A 104 -7.18 59.34 18.71
CA ASP A 104 -8.29 59.75 19.58
C ASP A 104 -8.64 58.66 20.59
N LYS A 105 -8.76 57.41 20.13
CA LYS A 105 -9.10 56.25 20.99
C LYS A 105 -7.96 55.84 21.88
N THR A 106 -6.74 55.76 21.37
CA THR A 106 -5.56 55.33 22.12
C THR A 106 -5.21 56.33 23.22
N ASN A 107 -5.26 57.66 22.94
CA ASN A 107 -5.06 58.64 23.99
C ASN A 107 -6.04 58.52 25.15
N ALA A 108 -7.31 58.34 24.87
CA ALA A 108 -8.34 58.17 25.93
C ALA A 108 -8.07 56.89 26.78
N ALA A 109 -7.72 55.77 26.11
CA ALA A 109 -7.44 54.51 26.78
C ALA A 109 -6.18 54.56 27.61
N LEU A 110 -5.12 55.22 27.11
CA LEU A 110 -3.85 55.41 27.86
C LEU A 110 -4.01 56.25 29.12
N LEU A 111 -4.81 57.33 29.03
CA LEU A 111 -5.11 58.17 30.20
C LEU A 111 -5.88 57.35 31.27
N ALA A 112 -6.87 56.60 30.85
CA ALA A 112 -7.62 55.73 31.76
C ALA A 112 -6.77 54.59 32.33
N TYR A 113 -5.82 54.04 31.55
CA TYR A 113 -4.85 53.05 32.01
C TYR A 113 -3.89 53.64 33.05
N ALA A 114 -3.33 54.81 32.76
CA ALA A 114 -2.39 55.52 33.67
C ALA A 114 -3.07 55.85 34.99
N GLU A 115 -4.31 56.38 34.98
CA GLU A 115 -5.12 56.66 36.15
C GLU A 115 -5.33 55.41 37.04
N ARG A 116 -5.72 54.30 36.38
CA ARG A 116 -5.95 53.00 37.06
C ARG A 116 -4.65 52.47 37.72
N MET A 117 -3.50 52.60 37.04
CA MET A 117 -2.22 52.14 37.49
C MET A 117 -1.49 53.12 38.46
N GLY A 118 -2.10 54.32 38.67
CA GLY A 118 -1.51 55.37 39.49
C GLY A 118 -0.25 56.00 38.87
N ILE A 119 -0.13 55.99 37.57
CA ILE A 119 1.04 56.51 36.84
C ILE A 119 0.84 58.01 36.58
N ASN A 120 1.88 58.78 36.90
CA ASN A 120 1.88 60.22 36.68
C ASN A 120 2.21 60.56 35.20
N THR A 121 1.21 60.94 34.42
CA THR A 121 1.34 61.22 32.99
C THR A 121 2.09 62.50 32.68
N THR A 122 2.45 63.33 33.66
CA THR A 122 3.27 64.54 33.45
C THR A 122 4.77 64.25 33.36
N THR A 123 5.19 63.07 33.80
CA THR A 123 6.61 62.68 33.89
C THR A 123 6.99 61.54 32.95
N ILE A 124 6.00 60.87 32.38
CA ILE A 124 6.19 59.68 31.51
C ILE A 124 5.60 59.98 30.16
N ASP A 125 6.32 59.59 29.10
CA ASP A 125 5.81 59.64 27.73
C ASP A 125 4.72 58.58 27.57
N LEU A 126 3.54 58.99 27.12
CA LEU A 126 2.41 58.10 26.86
C LEU A 126 2.69 57.02 25.82
N GLU A 127 3.65 57.27 24.90
CA GLU A 127 4.06 56.28 23.91
C GLU A 127 4.61 55.00 24.58
N THR A 128 5.35 55.13 25.70
CA THR A 128 5.92 54.00 26.42
C THR A 128 4.86 53.13 27.11
N LEU A 129 3.64 53.64 27.29
CA LEU A 129 2.53 52.93 27.92
C LEU A 129 1.65 52.14 26.91
N VAL A 130 1.95 52.26 25.61
CA VAL A 130 1.10 51.60 24.56
C VAL A 130 1.19 50.10 24.68
N GLU A 131 2.40 49.54 24.75
CA GLU A 131 2.58 48.10 24.86
C GLU A 131 2.06 47.53 26.21
N PRO A 132 2.36 48.13 27.38
CA PRO A 132 1.75 47.76 28.63
C PRO A 132 0.20 47.79 28.60
N LEU A 133 -0.41 48.78 27.97
CA LEU A 133 -1.88 48.86 27.78
C LEU A 133 -2.40 47.67 26.99
N ILE A 134 -1.78 47.36 25.85
CA ILE A 134 -2.20 46.22 25.00
C ILE A 134 -2.10 44.90 25.77
N VAL A 135 -0.98 44.69 26.51
CA VAL A 135 -0.78 43.50 27.35
C VAL A 135 -1.84 43.43 28.46
N ASP A 136 -2.14 44.53 29.12
CA ASP A 136 -3.16 44.58 30.18
C ASP A 136 -4.55 44.25 29.65
N LEU A 137 -4.94 44.87 28.55
CA LEU A 137 -6.23 44.59 27.89
C LEU A 137 -6.36 43.11 27.45
N PHE A 138 -5.29 42.55 26.90
CA PHE A 138 -5.24 41.14 26.53
C PHE A 138 -5.36 40.22 27.77
N ASN A 139 -4.60 40.50 28.85
CA ASN A 139 -4.65 39.71 30.05
C ASN A 139 -6.02 39.75 30.75
N ARG A 140 -6.73 40.87 30.64
CA ARG A 140 -8.09 41.00 31.15
C ARG A 140 -9.15 40.48 30.19
N ASN A 141 -8.78 39.91 29.06
CA ASN A 141 -9.68 39.41 28.01
C ASN A 141 -10.63 40.46 27.46
N GLN A 142 -10.18 41.72 27.35
CA GLN A 142 -10.94 42.86 26.86
C GLN A 142 -10.76 43.03 25.34
N LYS A 143 -11.15 41.97 24.57
CA LYS A 143 -11.05 41.96 23.09
C LYS A 143 -11.72 43.15 22.43
N ASN A 144 -12.88 43.54 22.91
CA ASN A 144 -13.66 44.67 22.34
C ASN A 144 -12.91 46.00 22.50
N GLU A 145 -12.28 46.23 23.65
CA GLU A 145 -11.50 47.44 23.88
C GLU A 145 -10.25 47.47 22.96
N LEU A 146 -9.58 46.31 22.75
CA LEU A 146 -8.50 46.21 21.79
C LEU A 146 -8.95 46.52 20.35
N ILE A 147 -10.16 46.08 19.95
CA ILE A 147 -10.72 46.35 18.64
C ILE A 147 -11.04 47.87 18.50
N ASP A 148 -11.53 48.50 19.57
CA ASP A 148 -11.86 49.93 19.57
C ASP A 148 -10.65 50.85 19.48
N LEU A 149 -9.46 50.41 19.88
CA LEU A 149 -8.21 51.17 19.71
C LEU A 149 -7.83 51.36 18.24
N GLY A 150 -8.26 50.47 17.35
CA GLY A 150 -7.86 50.45 15.94
C GLY A 150 -8.88 51.07 14.99
N PHE A 151 -8.48 51.20 13.74
CA PHE A 151 -9.34 51.67 12.65
C PHE A 151 -10.36 50.60 12.29
N GLN A 152 -11.62 50.99 12.14
CA GLN A 152 -12.67 50.13 11.58
C GLN A 152 -12.59 50.17 10.05
N LEU A 153 -13.07 49.11 9.37
CA LEU A 153 -13.06 49.09 7.91
C LEU A 153 -13.80 50.26 7.29
N SER A 154 -14.89 50.69 7.91
CA SER A 154 -15.66 51.86 7.52
C SER A 154 -14.89 53.17 7.61
N ASP A 155 -13.87 53.26 8.49
CA ASP A 155 -13.03 54.44 8.67
C ASP A 155 -12.03 54.63 7.51
N ILE A 156 -11.71 53.56 6.81
CA ILE A 156 -10.60 53.57 5.81
C ILE A 156 -11.06 53.16 4.40
N LEU A 157 -12.10 52.31 4.24
CA LEU A 157 -12.52 51.78 2.94
C LEU A 157 -13.49 52.76 2.24
N ILE A 158 -13.08 53.28 1.10
CA ILE A 158 -13.91 54.16 0.24
C ILE A 158 -14.84 53.30 -0.62
N SER A 159 -14.32 52.27 -1.25
CA SER A 159 -15.12 51.38 -2.11
C SER A 159 -14.40 50.05 -2.32
N CYS A 160 -15.23 49.02 -2.49
CA CYS A 160 -14.80 47.68 -2.86
C CYS A 160 -15.61 47.24 -4.08
N SER A 161 -14.99 46.64 -5.04
CA SER A 161 -15.64 46.01 -6.20
C SER A 161 -14.95 44.74 -6.58
N TYR A 162 -15.72 43.66 -6.68
CA TYR A 162 -15.27 42.38 -7.22
C TYR A 162 -16.01 42.11 -8.53
N ASN A 163 -15.30 42.17 -9.66
CA ASN A 163 -15.86 42.01 -11.00
C ASN A 163 -17.15 42.88 -11.23
N GLY A 164 -17.15 44.10 -10.73
CA GLY A 164 -18.27 45.05 -10.86
C GLY A 164 -19.35 44.94 -9.79
N ILE A 165 -19.25 43.99 -8.88
CA ILE A 165 -20.18 43.82 -7.75
C ILE A 165 -19.56 44.49 -6.52
N ASP A 166 -20.38 45.28 -5.77
CA ASP A 166 -19.94 45.85 -4.49
C ASP A 166 -19.63 44.74 -3.49
N CYS A 167 -18.43 44.79 -2.92
CA CYS A 167 -17.90 43.79 -1.99
C CYS A 167 -17.65 44.33 -0.57
N SER A 168 -18.06 45.53 -0.27
CA SER A 168 -17.76 46.17 1.01
C SER A 168 -18.32 45.41 2.24
N SER A 169 -19.41 44.65 2.06
CA SER A 169 -20.02 43.84 3.14
C SER A 169 -19.47 42.43 3.30
N TYR A 170 -18.53 42.01 2.45
CA TYR A 170 -18.02 40.62 2.41
C TYR A 170 -16.69 40.48 3.12
N PHE A 171 -16.34 41.35 4.03
CA PHE A 171 -15.15 41.24 4.86
C PHE A 171 -15.49 40.62 6.22
N THR A 172 -14.58 39.78 6.68
CA THR A 172 -14.61 39.22 8.03
C THR A 172 -13.48 39.87 8.85
N HIS A 173 -13.85 40.37 10.03
CA HIS A 173 -12.89 40.98 10.96
C HIS A 173 -12.02 39.90 11.64
N SER A 174 -10.74 40.21 11.82
CA SER A 174 -9.83 39.48 12.67
C SER A 174 -8.90 40.41 13.43
N LEU A 175 -8.49 40.02 14.63
CA LEU A 175 -7.61 40.82 15.47
C LEU A 175 -6.19 40.28 15.40
N SER A 176 -5.26 41.08 14.87
CA SER A 176 -3.83 40.84 14.90
C SER A 176 -3.20 41.52 16.11
N SER A 177 -2.28 40.85 16.78
CA SER A 177 -1.56 41.46 17.92
C SER A 177 -0.62 42.58 17.51
N GLN A 178 -0.12 42.55 16.27
CA GLN A 178 0.84 43.54 15.77
C GLN A 178 0.20 44.64 14.94
N PHE A 179 -0.85 44.30 14.16
CA PHE A 179 -1.50 45.24 13.23
C PHE A 179 -2.95 45.58 13.60
N GLY A 180 -3.40 45.19 14.82
CA GLY A 180 -4.73 45.47 15.32
C GLY A 180 -5.83 44.88 14.44
N ASN A 181 -6.75 45.73 14.01
CA ASN A 181 -7.87 45.30 13.17
C ASN A 181 -7.45 44.97 11.76
N CYS A 182 -7.73 43.72 11.36
CA CYS A 182 -7.54 43.19 10.01
C CYS A 182 -8.86 42.74 9.44
N TYR A 183 -9.00 42.80 8.13
CA TYR A 183 -10.24 42.49 7.42
C TYR A 183 -9.96 41.56 6.26
N THR A 184 -10.59 40.41 6.27
CA THR A 184 -10.37 39.36 5.27
C THR A 184 -11.55 39.27 4.31
N PHE A 185 -11.32 39.57 3.05
CA PHE A 185 -12.26 39.32 1.96
C PHE A 185 -12.24 37.85 1.57
N ASN A 186 -13.38 37.27 1.22
CA ASN A 186 -13.57 35.90 0.76
C ASN A 186 -13.14 34.82 1.78
N TRP A 187 -13.35 35.08 3.07
CA TRP A 187 -13.10 34.14 4.14
C TRP A 187 -14.18 33.05 4.23
N ASN A 188 -13.78 31.78 4.37
CA ASN A 188 -14.68 30.62 4.34
C ASN A 188 -15.50 30.40 5.64
N GLY A 189 -15.38 31.25 6.66
CA GLY A 189 -16.10 31.07 7.92
C GLY A 189 -17.56 31.44 7.86
N LYS A 190 -17.87 32.64 7.33
CA LYS A 190 -19.20 33.25 7.35
C LYS A 190 -19.94 33.13 6.01
N MET A 191 -19.24 32.91 4.93
CA MET A 191 -19.80 32.91 3.58
C MET A 191 -20.25 31.51 3.17
N LYS A 192 -21.51 31.40 2.73
CA LYS A 192 -22.06 30.16 2.16
C LYS A 192 -21.43 29.85 0.77
N ASN A 193 -21.12 30.89 0.00
CA ASN A 193 -20.56 30.77 -1.34
C ASN A 193 -19.38 31.72 -1.45
N LEU A 194 -18.20 31.16 -1.73
CA LEU A 194 -16.99 31.92 -2.00
C LEU A 194 -17.01 32.54 -3.41
N PHE A 195 -16.34 33.67 -3.57
CA PHE A 195 -16.13 34.26 -4.88
C PHE A 195 -15.20 33.40 -5.70
N THR A 196 -15.50 33.29 -6.99
CA THR A 196 -14.67 32.52 -7.94
C THR A 196 -14.12 33.47 -9.02
N ILE A 197 -12.96 33.09 -9.55
CA ILE A 197 -12.39 33.74 -10.72
C ILE A 197 -13.28 33.36 -11.90
N ARG A 198 -13.93 34.34 -12.52
CA ARG A 198 -14.73 34.14 -13.73
C ARG A 198 -13.84 34.31 -14.94
N ASN A 199 -14.16 33.59 -16.01
CA ASN A 199 -13.53 33.85 -17.31
C ASN A 199 -13.59 35.32 -17.65
N MET A 200 -12.45 35.89 -18.01
CA MET A 200 -12.40 37.25 -18.52
C MET A 200 -13.38 37.40 -19.68
N SER A 201 -14.39 38.24 -19.46
CA SER A 201 -15.21 38.68 -20.55
C SER A 201 -14.32 39.53 -21.45
N THR A 202 -14.13 39.12 -22.69
CA THR A 202 -13.32 39.85 -23.71
C THR A 202 -13.81 41.28 -24.00
N LEU A 203 -14.89 41.70 -23.31
CA LEU A 203 -15.52 43.00 -23.51
C LEU A 203 -15.17 44.08 -22.48
N ASN A 204 -14.51 43.71 -21.36
CA ASN A 204 -14.16 44.68 -20.32
C ASN A 204 -12.67 45.06 -20.42
N ILE A 205 -12.38 46.29 -20.77
CA ILE A 205 -11.05 46.93 -20.77
C ILE A 205 -10.64 47.19 -19.30
N GLY A 206 -10.42 46.15 -18.52
CA GLY A 206 -9.98 46.29 -17.13
C GLY A 206 -9.55 44.94 -16.55
N LEU A 207 -8.66 44.98 -15.55
CA LEU A 207 -8.30 43.81 -14.78
C LEU A 207 -9.54 43.36 -13.99
N GLU A 208 -10.07 42.19 -14.31
CA GLU A 208 -11.11 41.54 -13.51
C GLU A 208 -10.48 41.02 -12.20
N GLY A 209 -11.19 41.20 -11.10
CA GLY A 209 -10.71 40.80 -9.79
C GLY A 209 -11.24 41.71 -8.69
N LEU A 210 -10.51 41.76 -7.59
CA LEU A 210 -10.80 42.56 -6.43
C LEU A 210 -10.16 43.94 -6.57
N SER A 211 -10.96 45.01 -6.61
CA SER A 211 -10.50 46.38 -6.63
C SER A 211 -11.02 47.11 -5.38
N MET A 212 -10.11 47.66 -4.62
CA MET A 212 -10.38 48.35 -3.36
C MET A 212 -9.75 49.75 -3.41
N GLN A 213 -10.43 50.74 -2.86
CA GLN A 213 -9.92 52.09 -2.67
C GLN A 213 -9.99 52.42 -1.18
N PHE A 214 -8.85 52.84 -0.64
CA PHE A 214 -8.70 53.19 0.76
C PHE A 214 -8.30 54.66 0.91
N TYR A 215 -8.79 55.28 1.93
CA TYR A 215 -8.25 56.50 2.49
C TYR A 215 -7.56 56.13 3.82
N ILE A 216 -6.28 56.34 3.92
CA ILE A 216 -5.48 55.99 5.10
C ILE A 216 -5.27 57.31 5.86
N PRO A 217 -5.98 57.52 6.99
CA PRO A 217 -5.95 58.81 7.70
C PRO A 217 -4.67 58.89 8.56
N ARG A 218 -3.52 59.18 7.90
CA ARG A 218 -2.20 59.25 8.54
C ARG A 218 -2.17 60.26 9.67
N GLU A 219 -2.90 61.33 9.56
CA GLU A 219 -3.09 62.39 10.57
C GLU A 219 -3.78 61.90 11.85
N SER A 220 -4.53 60.78 11.75
CA SER A 220 -5.21 60.14 12.87
C SER A 220 -4.43 58.96 13.44
N TYR A 221 -3.23 58.68 12.97
CA TYR A 221 -2.36 57.69 13.52
C TYR A 221 -1.84 58.08 14.90
N TYR A 222 -1.79 57.09 15.82
CA TYR A 222 -1.06 57.29 17.07
C TYR A 222 0.44 57.34 16.77
N PRO A 223 1.17 58.35 17.21
CA PRO A 223 2.59 58.56 16.83
C PRO A 223 3.50 57.60 17.60
N VAL A 224 3.61 56.37 17.14
CA VAL A 224 4.54 55.38 17.68
C VAL A 224 5.69 55.20 16.70
N SER A 225 6.90 55.27 17.18
CA SER A 225 8.14 55.34 16.40
C SER A 225 8.43 54.04 15.60
N TYR A 226 7.85 52.92 16.00
CA TYR A 226 8.11 51.62 15.38
C TYR A 226 7.01 51.13 14.40
N PHE A 227 5.94 51.93 14.18
CA PHE A 227 4.93 51.61 13.16
C PHE A 227 5.20 52.30 11.85
N ASP A 228 5.00 51.56 10.74
CA ASP A 228 5.05 52.09 9.38
C ASP A 228 3.74 52.80 8.99
N GLU A 229 3.75 53.50 7.87
CA GLU A 229 2.56 54.13 7.28
C GLU A 229 2.14 53.40 6.01
N GLY A 230 0.84 53.12 5.87
CA GLY A 230 0.29 52.44 4.68
C GLY A 230 -0.65 51.31 4.98
N LEU A 231 -0.69 50.36 4.08
CA LEU A 231 -1.56 49.17 4.17
C LEU A 231 -0.74 47.90 3.97
N LEU A 232 -1.06 46.87 4.74
CA LEU A 232 -0.55 45.53 4.48
C LEU A 232 -1.66 44.69 3.82
N VAL A 233 -1.23 43.89 2.83
CA VAL A 233 -2.15 42.99 2.13
C VAL A 233 -1.52 41.58 2.05
N SER A 234 -2.22 40.57 2.52
CA SER A 234 -1.82 39.18 2.38
C SER A 234 -2.83 38.44 1.54
N ILE A 235 -2.34 37.53 0.67
CA ILE A 235 -3.15 36.65 -0.18
C ILE A 235 -2.90 35.23 0.29
N HIS A 236 -3.93 34.55 0.77
CA HIS A 236 -3.80 33.22 1.38
C HIS A 236 -5.02 32.32 1.08
N GLU A 237 -4.96 31.08 1.50
CA GLU A 237 -6.08 30.14 1.33
C GLU A 237 -7.31 30.61 2.17
N ASN A 238 -8.50 30.34 1.66
CA ASN A 238 -9.75 30.89 2.23
C ASN A 238 -10.09 30.43 3.65
N ASN A 239 -9.37 29.47 4.18
CA ASN A 239 -9.55 28.87 5.51
C ASN A 239 -8.24 28.75 6.31
N GLU A 240 -7.18 29.40 5.84
CA GLU A 240 -5.87 29.46 6.51
C GLU A 240 -5.74 30.76 7.32
N PHE A 241 -5.07 30.66 8.47
CA PHE A 241 -4.81 31.82 9.33
C PHE A 241 -3.85 32.82 8.64
N PRO A 242 -4.23 34.11 8.54
CA PRO A 242 -3.38 35.10 7.88
C PRO A 242 -2.17 35.46 8.76
N LEU A 243 -0.99 34.98 8.41
CA LEU A 243 0.28 35.37 9.04
C LEU A 243 0.86 36.62 8.37
N ILE A 244 0.18 37.75 8.52
CA ILE A 244 0.50 39.03 7.83
C ILE A 244 1.91 39.49 8.07
N VAL A 245 2.49 39.17 9.22
CA VAL A 245 3.89 39.51 9.57
C VAL A 245 4.85 38.90 8.59
N ASN A 246 4.58 37.69 8.14
CA ASN A 246 5.48 36.91 7.28
C ASN A 246 5.19 37.15 5.80
N ASP A 247 3.91 37.21 5.42
CA ASP A 247 3.45 37.13 4.02
C ASP A 247 2.80 38.42 3.52
N GLY A 248 2.72 39.45 4.37
CA GLY A 248 2.08 40.72 4.05
C GLY A 248 2.89 41.58 3.08
N LEU A 249 2.29 41.94 1.94
CA LEU A 249 2.82 42.93 1.02
C LEU A 249 2.58 44.33 1.59
N ARG A 250 3.61 45.15 1.69
CA ARG A 250 3.55 46.53 2.20
C ARG A 250 3.21 47.48 1.07
N LEU A 251 2.11 48.22 1.19
CA LEU A 251 1.58 49.10 0.18
C LEU A 251 1.63 50.55 0.65
N GLN A 252 2.32 51.35 -0.11
CA GLN A 252 2.48 52.79 0.13
C GLN A 252 1.22 53.56 -0.30
N THR A 253 0.85 54.60 0.44
CA THR A 253 -0.17 55.55 0.03
C THR A 253 0.30 56.46 -1.15
N GLY A 254 -0.66 57.13 -1.84
CA GLY A 254 -0.37 57.91 -3.02
C GLY A 254 -0.17 57.11 -4.30
N LEU A 255 -0.37 55.80 -4.26
CA LEU A 255 -0.16 54.88 -5.37
C LEU A 255 -1.38 54.01 -5.66
N SER A 256 -1.50 53.55 -6.90
CA SER A 256 -2.38 52.48 -7.33
C SER A 256 -1.56 51.22 -7.52
N HIS A 257 -1.74 50.27 -6.65
CA HIS A 257 -1.07 48.98 -6.65
C HIS A 257 -1.86 47.96 -7.46
N THR A 258 -1.16 47.19 -8.29
CA THR A 258 -1.73 46.04 -8.98
C THR A 258 -0.97 44.79 -8.53
N ILE A 259 -1.67 43.83 -7.96
CA ILE A 259 -1.14 42.57 -7.50
C ILE A 259 -1.69 41.47 -8.40
N LEU A 260 -0.80 40.83 -9.14
CA LEU A 260 -1.14 39.64 -9.93
C LEU A 260 -0.66 38.38 -9.20
N PHE A 261 -1.55 37.46 -8.95
CA PHE A 261 -1.18 36.20 -8.28
C PHE A 261 -1.28 35.01 -9.22
N SER A 262 -0.48 34.00 -8.95
CA SER A 262 -0.59 32.65 -9.49
C SER A 262 -0.70 31.64 -8.35
N LYS A 263 -1.47 30.58 -8.56
CA LYS A 263 -1.75 29.55 -7.57
C LYS A 263 -0.86 28.33 -7.79
N THR A 264 -0.28 27.83 -6.73
CA THR A 264 0.49 26.58 -6.69
C THR A 264 -0.06 25.69 -5.59
N GLU A 265 -0.33 24.43 -5.91
CA GLU A 265 -0.78 23.42 -4.93
C GLU A 265 0.33 22.39 -4.74
N ARG A 266 0.56 21.98 -3.51
CA ARG A 266 1.51 20.93 -3.15
C ARG A 266 0.79 19.88 -2.34
N ASN A 267 0.76 18.64 -2.85
CA ASN A 267 0.12 17.51 -2.22
C ASN A 267 1.19 16.48 -1.82
N LEU A 268 1.32 16.22 -0.52
CA LEU A 268 2.23 15.23 0.03
C LEU A 268 1.47 13.94 0.33
N LEU A 269 2.18 12.82 0.24
CA LEU A 269 1.66 11.52 0.69
C LEU A 269 1.79 11.43 2.22
N PRO A 270 0.78 10.92 2.91
CA PRO A 270 0.85 10.68 4.35
C PRO A 270 1.86 9.56 4.69
N GLU A 271 2.07 9.32 5.98
CA GLU A 271 2.87 8.18 6.43
C GLU A 271 2.49 6.88 5.72
N PRO A 272 3.46 6.04 5.39
CA PRO A 272 4.87 6.03 5.78
C PRO A 272 5.81 6.83 4.85
N TYR A 273 5.30 7.52 3.84
CA TYR A 273 6.12 8.26 2.87
C TYR A 273 6.63 9.59 3.40
N THR A 274 5.74 10.38 3.98
CA THR A 274 6.06 11.68 4.56
C THR A 274 5.25 11.86 5.84
N ASN A 275 5.95 12.29 6.89
CA ASN A 275 5.26 12.68 8.11
C ASN A 275 4.66 14.08 7.89
N CYS A 276 3.41 14.12 7.44
CA CYS A 276 2.65 15.35 7.20
C CYS A 276 1.33 15.33 7.97
N THR A 277 0.81 16.51 8.27
CA THR A 277 -0.43 16.68 9.04
C THR A 277 -1.50 17.41 8.23
N SER A 278 -2.76 17.00 8.38
CA SER A 278 -3.94 17.66 7.83
C SER A 278 -4.97 18.05 8.90
N SER A 279 -4.77 17.61 10.15
CA SER A 279 -5.68 17.86 11.27
C SER A 279 -5.24 19.08 12.09
N VAL A 280 -6.22 19.92 12.44
CA VAL A 280 -5.98 21.09 13.29
C VAL A 280 -6.19 20.68 14.74
N GLY A 281 -5.14 20.80 15.54
CA GLY A 281 -5.21 20.57 16.99
C GLY A 281 -5.95 21.69 17.74
N ASP A 282 -6.31 21.41 18.99
CA ASP A 282 -7.07 22.37 19.84
C ASP A 282 -6.26 23.65 20.10
N GLU A 283 -4.95 23.55 20.17
CA GLU A 283 -4.05 24.69 20.33
C GLU A 283 -4.13 25.67 19.16
N LEU A 284 -4.08 25.17 17.93
CA LEU A 284 -4.19 26.01 16.75
C LEU A 284 -5.62 26.57 16.60
N ARG A 285 -6.62 25.79 16.98
CA ARG A 285 -8.02 26.25 16.99
C ARG A 285 -8.21 27.41 17.96
N ASP A 286 -7.59 27.40 19.12
CA ASP A 286 -7.61 28.49 20.11
C ASP A 286 -7.08 29.81 19.51
N ILE A 287 -6.07 29.75 18.63
CA ILE A 287 -5.56 30.95 17.93
C ILE A 287 -6.63 31.55 17.01
N TYR A 288 -7.33 30.71 16.24
CA TYR A 288 -8.41 31.17 15.41
C TYR A 288 -9.56 31.77 16.24
N GLU A 289 -9.92 31.14 17.37
CA GLU A 289 -11.00 31.59 18.26
C GLU A 289 -10.65 32.91 18.96
N THR A 290 -9.39 33.14 19.21
CA THR A 290 -8.90 34.39 19.80
C THR A 290 -8.89 35.53 18.78
N ALA A 291 -8.45 35.26 17.56
CA ALA A 291 -8.33 36.27 16.50
C ALA A 291 -9.68 36.61 15.84
N PHE A 292 -10.48 35.62 15.51
CA PHE A 292 -11.77 35.79 14.83
C PHE A 292 -12.96 35.78 15.81
N ASP A 293 -14.09 36.19 15.35
CA ASP A 293 -15.36 35.97 16.09
C ASP A 293 -15.76 34.49 15.92
N LYS A 294 -16.26 33.85 17.02
CA LYS A 294 -16.61 32.42 17.04
C LYS A 294 -17.52 31.98 15.90
N ASP A 295 -18.50 32.82 15.53
CA ASP A 295 -19.42 32.53 14.43
C ASP A 295 -18.80 32.68 13.03
N SER A 296 -17.59 33.20 12.97
CA SER A 296 -16.86 33.49 11.71
C SER A 296 -15.71 32.54 11.40
N ILE A 297 -15.41 31.59 12.30
CA ILE A 297 -14.22 30.73 12.15
C ILE A 297 -14.38 29.72 11.03
N GLY A 298 -15.51 29.01 10.94
CA GLY A 298 -15.78 28.00 9.94
C GLY A 298 -14.82 26.78 10.02
N LYS A 299 -14.54 26.19 8.84
CA LYS A 299 -13.59 25.09 8.74
C LYS A 299 -12.20 25.66 8.52
N VAL A 300 -11.34 25.53 9.49
CA VAL A 300 -9.94 25.97 9.44
C VAL A 300 -9.00 24.86 8.97
N THR A 301 -7.86 25.25 8.40
CA THR A 301 -6.80 24.33 7.96
C THR A 301 -5.60 24.43 8.89
N TYR A 302 -4.84 23.32 8.90
CA TYR A 302 -3.55 23.27 9.56
C TYR A 302 -2.54 24.07 8.73
N SER A 303 -1.67 24.82 9.42
CA SER A 303 -0.50 25.49 8.84
C SER A 303 0.73 25.15 9.68
N GLU A 304 1.78 24.69 9.02
CA GLU A 304 3.07 24.40 9.66
C GLU A 304 3.65 25.66 10.30
N SER A 305 3.59 26.80 9.58
CA SER A 305 4.08 28.09 10.07
C SER A 305 3.35 28.53 11.34
N LEU A 306 2.02 28.36 11.39
CA LEU A 306 1.22 28.67 12.56
C LEU A 306 1.57 27.76 13.75
N CYS A 307 1.75 26.45 13.50
CA CYS A 307 2.19 25.51 14.51
C CYS A 307 3.58 25.88 15.06
N GLN A 308 4.49 26.27 14.17
CA GLN A 308 5.84 26.69 14.57
C GLN A 308 5.82 27.92 15.48
N GLU A 309 5.05 28.94 15.14
CA GLU A 309 4.92 30.12 15.98
C GLU A 309 4.23 29.82 17.31
N SER A 310 3.22 28.94 17.34
CA SER A 310 2.59 28.50 18.57
C SER A 310 3.56 27.72 19.47
N CYS A 311 4.34 26.83 18.88
CA CYS A 311 5.35 26.08 19.63
C CYS A 311 6.47 26.97 20.20
N LEU A 312 6.83 28.05 19.53
CA LEU A 312 7.77 29.03 20.08
C LEU A 312 7.22 29.69 21.35
N LYS A 313 5.92 29.90 21.46
CA LYS A 313 5.29 30.38 22.71
C LYS A 313 5.41 29.37 23.85
N LEU A 314 5.25 28.08 23.57
CA LEU A 314 5.53 27.04 24.54
C LEU A 314 6.98 27.09 25.02
N ILE A 315 7.93 27.26 24.13
CA ILE A 315 9.35 27.36 24.42
C ILE A 315 9.61 28.58 25.36
N THR A 316 9.01 29.73 25.04
CA THR A 316 9.17 30.94 25.88
C THR A 316 8.52 30.76 27.27
N ASP A 317 7.35 30.12 27.39
CA ASP A 317 6.73 29.78 28.67
C ASP A 317 7.65 28.90 29.52
N VAL A 318 8.27 27.86 28.92
CA VAL A 318 9.16 26.93 29.63
C VAL A 318 10.45 27.60 30.10
N PHE A 319 11.10 28.44 29.27
CA PHE A 319 12.39 29.01 29.57
C PHE A 319 12.31 30.35 30.31
N CYS A 320 11.29 31.15 30.02
CA CYS A 320 11.15 32.51 30.49
C CYS A 320 9.91 32.72 31.40
N SER A 321 9.09 31.68 31.60
CA SER A 321 7.86 31.70 32.39
C SER A 321 6.80 32.70 31.88
N CYS A 322 6.89 33.14 30.66
CA CYS A 322 5.93 34.04 30.02
C CYS A 322 5.86 33.81 28.52
N VAL A 323 4.78 34.29 27.87
CA VAL A 323 4.57 34.27 26.41
C VAL A 323 4.48 35.69 25.88
N LEU A 324 5.12 35.94 24.71
CA LEU A 324 5.00 37.22 24.02
C LEU A 324 3.59 37.33 23.36
N PRO A 325 2.97 38.52 23.31
CA PRO A 325 1.68 38.72 22.67
C PRO A 325 1.77 38.59 21.12
N PHE A 326 2.96 38.61 20.53
CA PHE A 326 3.20 38.51 19.08
C PHE A 326 3.51 37.07 18.65
N PRO A 327 3.31 36.69 17.37
CA PRO A 327 2.70 37.42 16.25
C PRO A 327 1.16 37.38 16.30
N PHE A 328 0.55 36.70 17.27
CA PHE A 328 -0.90 36.64 17.50
C PHE A 328 -1.20 36.55 18.97
N PHE A 329 -2.40 36.95 19.35
CA PHE A 329 -2.86 36.85 20.73
C PHE A 329 -3.19 35.39 21.07
N GLN A 330 -2.33 34.76 21.87
CA GLN A 330 -2.52 33.42 22.41
C GLN A 330 -1.87 33.35 23.80
N ARG A 331 -2.62 32.81 24.76
CA ARG A 331 -2.12 32.51 26.11
C ARG A 331 -2.15 31.03 26.43
N ASN A 332 -2.98 30.27 25.69
CA ASN A 332 -3.10 28.85 25.89
C ASN A 332 -2.00 28.12 25.11
N VAL A 333 -1.07 27.52 25.81
CA VAL A 333 0.06 26.75 25.27
C VAL A 333 -0.13 25.29 25.61
N TRP A 334 0.26 24.42 24.68
CA TRP A 334 0.17 22.98 24.89
C TRP A 334 1.31 22.49 25.77
N THR A 335 1.02 21.83 26.88
CA THR A 335 2.03 21.26 27.76
C THR A 335 2.19 19.77 27.49
N VAL A 336 3.42 19.35 27.21
CA VAL A 336 3.77 17.95 26.92
C VAL A 336 3.49 17.05 28.13
N ASP A 337 3.76 17.55 29.36
CA ASP A 337 3.65 16.76 30.59
C ASP A 337 2.20 16.39 30.95
N SER A 338 1.27 17.33 30.76
CA SER A 338 -0.15 17.12 31.10
C SER A 338 -1.03 16.74 29.92
N ASN A 339 -0.49 16.77 28.70
CA ASN A 339 -1.23 16.58 27.44
C ASN A 339 -2.51 17.44 27.40
N SER A 340 -2.39 18.71 27.79
CA SER A 340 -3.50 19.66 27.91
C SER A 340 -3.05 21.09 27.65
N LEU A 341 -4.00 21.95 27.31
CA LEU A 341 -3.77 23.39 27.21
C LEU A 341 -3.62 24.02 28.60
N LYS A 342 -2.55 24.78 28.82
CA LYS A 342 -2.30 25.58 30.00
C LYS A 342 -2.35 27.05 29.61
N THR A 343 -2.98 27.88 30.41
CA THR A 343 -2.91 29.33 30.25
C THR A 343 -1.61 29.86 30.83
N ALA A 344 -0.76 30.41 29.97
CA ALA A 344 0.49 31.04 30.33
C ALA A 344 0.34 32.52 30.71
N ASN A 345 1.28 33.05 31.46
CA ASN A 345 1.36 34.48 31.72
C ASN A 345 1.93 35.22 30.50
N THR A 346 1.41 36.41 30.19
CA THR A 346 2.02 37.25 29.17
C THR A 346 3.25 37.95 29.76
N CYS A 347 4.32 38.06 28.98
CA CYS A 347 5.50 38.81 29.37
C CYS A 347 5.13 40.27 29.64
N ILE A 348 5.60 40.79 30.77
CA ILE A 348 5.39 42.20 31.13
C ILE A 348 6.48 43.01 30.44
N PRO A 349 6.14 44.09 29.70
CA PRO A 349 7.12 44.94 29.05
C PRO A 349 8.18 45.49 30.00
N ASP A 350 9.41 45.64 29.50
CA ASP A 350 10.58 46.13 30.22
C ASP A 350 11.04 45.25 31.41
N THR A 351 10.62 43.98 31.48
CA THR A 351 11.07 43.03 32.49
C THR A 351 12.18 42.09 31.98
N SER A 352 12.89 41.46 32.93
CA SER A 352 13.87 40.42 32.62
C SER A 352 13.24 39.19 31.90
N GLU A 353 11.97 38.93 32.14
CA GLU A 353 11.22 37.83 31.52
C GLU A 353 10.97 38.11 30.04
N GLU A 354 10.57 39.33 29.68
CA GLU A 354 10.44 39.74 28.29
C GLU A 354 11.76 39.71 27.54
N GLN A 355 12.84 40.24 28.16
CA GLN A 355 14.18 40.21 27.60
C GLN A 355 14.64 38.75 27.33
N CYS A 356 14.34 37.86 28.27
CA CYS A 356 14.56 36.43 28.06
C CYS A 356 13.79 35.91 26.85
N ALA A 357 12.50 36.21 26.71
CA ALA A 357 11.68 35.75 25.60
C ALA A 357 12.14 36.31 24.26
N LEU A 358 12.48 37.60 24.20
CA LEU A 358 13.00 38.27 22.99
C LEU A 358 14.35 37.71 22.51
N THR A 359 15.18 37.18 23.43
CA THR A 359 16.46 36.53 23.09
C THR A 359 16.30 35.06 22.74
N THR A 360 15.34 34.38 23.38
CA THR A 360 15.08 32.95 23.21
C THR A 360 14.51 32.66 21.80
N VAL A 361 13.51 33.41 21.35
CA VAL A 361 12.83 33.18 20.07
C VAL A 361 13.79 33.18 18.87
N PRO A 362 14.66 34.18 18.66
CA PRO A 362 15.61 34.16 17.56
C PRO A 362 16.59 32.99 17.64
N THR A 363 17.03 32.65 18.86
CA THR A 363 17.96 31.54 19.08
C THR A 363 17.39 30.21 18.59
N PHE A 364 16.14 29.94 18.92
CA PHE A 364 15.48 28.70 18.47
C PHE A 364 15.13 28.72 16.97
N LYS A 365 14.74 29.86 16.40
CA LYS A 365 14.48 29.99 14.96
C LYS A 365 15.73 29.70 14.11
N VAL A 366 16.91 30.07 14.58
CA VAL A 366 18.18 29.83 13.88
C VAL A 366 18.70 28.40 14.07
N GLN A 367 18.43 27.77 15.23
CA GLN A 367 18.91 26.43 15.54
C GLN A 367 17.91 25.34 15.15
N ASN A 368 17.88 25.00 13.87
CA ASN A 368 16.95 23.97 13.33
C ASN A 368 16.93 22.63 14.12
N ALA A 369 18.07 22.21 14.68
CA ALA A 369 18.14 20.95 15.45
C ALA A 369 17.45 21.06 16.82
N GLY A 370 17.57 22.23 17.49
CA GLY A 370 16.88 22.50 18.76
C GLY A 370 15.37 22.58 18.58
N TYR A 371 14.94 23.27 17.52
CA TYR A 371 13.54 23.45 17.19
C TYR A 371 12.82 22.11 16.95
N LYS A 372 13.37 21.23 16.09
CA LYS A 372 12.80 19.89 15.82
C LYS A 372 12.66 19.01 17.07
N LYS A 373 13.49 19.21 18.06
CA LYS A 373 13.42 18.48 19.33
C LYS A 373 12.24 18.92 20.18
N TRP A 374 11.93 20.22 20.19
CA TRP A 374 10.88 20.80 21.03
C TRP A 374 9.51 20.81 20.35
N CYS A 375 9.48 20.89 19.04
CA CYS A 375 8.27 21.00 18.23
C CYS A 375 8.13 19.84 17.22
N PRO A 376 8.23 18.56 17.63
CA PRO A 376 8.17 17.42 16.74
C PRO A 376 6.80 17.26 16.07
N GLN A 377 5.76 17.83 16.66
CA GLN A 377 4.39 17.80 16.18
C GLN A 377 4.14 18.78 15.00
N CYS A 378 5.00 19.79 14.82
CA CYS A 378 4.88 20.73 13.70
C CYS A 378 5.51 20.12 12.46
N THR A 379 4.72 19.34 11.77
CA THR A 379 5.09 18.67 10.50
C THR A 379 4.52 19.45 9.31
N PRO A 380 5.05 19.24 8.09
CA PRO A 380 4.50 19.87 6.88
C PRO A 380 3.02 19.60 6.69
N GLU A 381 2.32 20.49 6.02
CA GLU A 381 0.95 20.25 5.56
C GLU A 381 0.92 19.14 4.50
N CYS A 382 -0.03 18.18 4.63
CA CYS A 382 -0.24 17.19 3.57
C CYS A 382 -0.79 17.83 2.29
N LYS A 383 -1.47 18.94 2.42
CA LYS A 383 -1.92 19.77 1.31
C LYS A 383 -1.62 21.23 1.62
N ASN A 384 -0.79 21.87 0.81
CA ASN A 384 -0.46 23.28 0.89
C ASN A 384 -0.87 23.98 -0.39
N THR A 385 -1.37 25.22 -0.26
CA THR A 385 -1.70 26.10 -1.37
C THR A 385 -0.96 27.43 -1.22
N ASP A 386 -0.03 27.70 -2.11
CA ASP A 386 0.77 28.93 -2.12
C ASP A 386 0.28 29.86 -3.21
N PHE A 387 0.25 31.18 -2.93
CA PHE A 387 -0.04 32.22 -3.88
C PHE A 387 1.19 33.08 -4.13
N HIS A 388 1.72 32.99 -5.33
CA HIS A 388 2.87 33.82 -5.73
C HIS A 388 2.37 35.12 -6.31
N ALA A 389 2.63 36.23 -5.60
CA ALA A 389 2.15 37.55 -5.94
C ALA A 389 3.27 38.41 -6.59
N VAL A 390 2.92 39.09 -7.66
CA VAL A 390 3.77 40.11 -8.32
C VAL A 390 3.11 41.47 -8.15
N LEU A 391 3.83 42.39 -7.55
CA LEU A 391 3.35 43.74 -7.23
C LEU A 391 3.89 44.76 -8.25
N SER A 392 3.01 45.62 -8.77
CA SER A 392 3.36 46.78 -9.54
C SER A 392 2.59 48.01 -9.03
N ALA A 393 3.14 49.21 -9.18
CA ALA A 393 2.53 50.41 -8.67
C ALA A 393 2.68 51.60 -9.65
N LEU A 394 1.66 52.45 -9.70
CA LEU A 394 1.63 53.69 -10.47
C LEU A 394 1.14 54.84 -9.58
N SER A 395 1.56 56.09 -9.89
CA SER A 395 1.08 57.26 -9.17
C SER A 395 -0.45 57.36 -9.21
N TYR A 396 -1.06 57.66 -8.08
CA TYR A 396 -2.51 57.77 -7.91
C TYR A 396 -2.85 58.71 -6.74
N PRO A 397 -3.91 59.51 -6.84
CA PRO A 397 -4.81 59.71 -7.98
C PRO A 397 -4.28 60.72 -9.02
N SER A 398 -4.79 60.62 -10.25
CA SER A 398 -4.57 61.68 -11.25
C SER A 398 -5.36 62.93 -10.88
N PRO A 399 -4.99 64.14 -11.44
CA PRO A 399 -5.70 65.39 -11.14
C PRO A 399 -7.20 65.33 -11.39
N LYS A 400 -7.66 64.66 -12.45
CA LYS A 400 -9.09 64.47 -12.73
C LYS A 400 -9.79 63.56 -11.70
N GLN A 401 -9.09 62.49 -11.27
CA GLN A 401 -9.61 61.59 -10.25
C GLN A 401 -9.73 62.28 -8.90
N LYS A 402 -8.77 63.13 -8.52
CA LYS A 402 -8.85 63.94 -7.28
C LYS A 402 -10.16 64.74 -7.20
N ALA A 403 -10.48 65.52 -8.27
CA ALA A 403 -11.68 66.31 -8.31
C ALA A 403 -12.98 65.48 -8.12
N VAL A 404 -13.03 64.31 -8.77
CA VAL A 404 -14.22 63.40 -8.62
C VAL A 404 -14.28 62.79 -7.20
N LEU A 405 -13.17 62.40 -6.64
CA LEU A 405 -13.09 61.79 -5.31
C LEU A 405 -13.38 62.82 -4.22
N THR A 406 -12.86 64.07 -4.32
CA THR A 406 -13.18 65.12 -3.40
C THR A 406 -14.68 65.36 -3.34
N LYS A 407 -15.33 65.47 -4.50
CA LYS A 407 -16.79 65.62 -4.57
C LYS A 407 -17.48 64.42 -3.91
N ARG A 408 -17.11 63.22 -4.24
CA ARG A 408 -17.71 62.00 -3.67
C ARG A 408 -17.55 61.88 -2.15
N LEU A 409 -16.40 62.25 -1.60
CA LEU A 409 -16.11 62.18 -0.17
C LEU A 409 -16.82 63.30 0.64
N LEU A 410 -17.03 64.45 0.02
CA LEU A 410 -17.72 65.57 0.65
C LEU A 410 -19.26 65.48 0.55
N ASP A 411 -19.77 64.85 -0.55
CA ASP A 411 -21.20 64.60 -0.72
C ASP A 411 -21.65 63.49 0.22
N LYS A 412 -22.17 63.80 1.42
CA LYS A 412 -22.75 62.88 2.38
C LYS A 412 -24.09 62.32 1.86
N GLN A 413 -24.06 61.53 0.78
CA GLN A 413 -25.23 60.75 0.34
C GLN A 413 -25.38 59.49 1.17
N PRO A 414 -26.61 58.93 1.31
CA PRO A 414 -26.87 57.76 2.18
C PRO A 414 -26.01 56.50 1.89
N ASN A 415 -25.36 56.48 0.75
CA ASN A 415 -24.43 55.38 0.35
C ASN A 415 -22.98 55.83 0.29
N SER A 416 -22.61 57.03 0.82
CA SER A 416 -21.22 57.46 0.89
C SER A 416 -20.50 56.76 2.04
N SER A 417 -19.24 56.38 1.79
CA SER A 417 -18.34 55.81 2.80
C SER A 417 -18.23 56.73 4.01
N ASN A 418 -18.35 56.18 5.22
CA ASN A 418 -18.14 56.91 6.48
C ASN A 418 -16.63 57.03 6.81
N VAL A 419 -15.83 57.31 5.81
CA VAL A 419 -14.36 57.41 5.95
C VAL A 419 -13.99 58.53 6.91
N LEU A 420 -13.03 58.25 7.79
CA LEU A 420 -12.53 59.25 8.74
C LEU A 420 -11.71 60.30 8.01
N LEU A 421 -12.28 61.51 7.83
CA LEU A 421 -11.64 62.64 7.19
C LEU A 421 -11.23 63.70 8.23
N PRO A 422 -10.12 64.43 8.06
CA PRO A 422 -9.76 65.50 8.92
C PRO A 422 -10.72 66.69 8.76
N ASP A 423 -10.85 67.52 9.79
CA ASP A 423 -11.79 68.64 9.82
C ASP A 423 -11.54 69.66 8.71
N ASP A 424 -10.25 69.84 8.32
CA ASP A 424 -9.84 70.75 7.26
C ASP A 424 -9.72 70.07 5.87
N PHE A 425 -10.29 68.85 5.72
CA PHE A 425 -10.24 68.12 4.44
C PHE A 425 -10.75 68.92 3.26
N ALA A 426 -11.88 69.64 3.40
CA ALA A 426 -12.44 70.44 2.32
C ALA A 426 -11.49 71.50 1.80
N LEU A 427 -10.60 72.05 2.65
CA LEU A 427 -9.63 73.11 2.31
C LEU A 427 -8.36 72.53 1.70
N LYS A 428 -7.93 71.35 2.12
CA LYS A 428 -6.64 70.74 1.76
C LYS A 428 -6.82 69.39 1.05
N SER A 429 -7.98 69.18 0.40
CA SER A 429 -8.35 67.88 -0.17
C SER A 429 -7.30 67.36 -1.17
N ASP A 430 -6.66 68.22 -1.97
CA ASP A 430 -5.64 67.81 -2.95
C ASP A 430 -4.41 67.23 -2.29
N MET A 431 -3.98 67.80 -1.16
CA MET A 431 -2.85 67.32 -0.36
C MET A 431 -3.22 65.99 0.30
N TYR A 432 -4.37 65.91 0.98
CA TYR A 432 -4.78 64.71 1.66
C TYR A 432 -5.02 63.55 0.71
N LEU A 433 -5.65 63.76 -0.44
CA LEU A 433 -5.82 62.70 -1.44
C LEU A 433 -4.51 62.24 -2.05
N SER A 434 -3.55 63.14 -2.24
CA SER A 434 -2.21 62.75 -2.74
C SER A 434 -1.45 61.86 -1.77
N ASN A 435 -1.57 62.14 -0.47
CA ASN A 435 -0.79 61.50 0.57
C ASN A 435 -1.47 60.28 1.19
N ASN A 436 -2.80 60.24 1.29
CA ASN A 436 -3.54 59.28 2.06
C ASN A 436 -4.35 58.28 1.21
N LEU A 437 -4.51 58.56 -0.09
CA LEU A 437 -5.31 57.69 -0.93
C LEU A 437 -4.46 56.50 -1.44
N LEU A 438 -5.06 55.33 -1.45
CA LEU A 438 -4.44 54.13 -1.94
C LEU A 438 -5.48 53.32 -2.71
N LYS A 439 -5.08 52.81 -3.88
CA LYS A 439 -5.91 51.87 -4.64
C LYS A 439 -5.18 50.53 -4.76
N VAL A 440 -5.89 49.44 -4.55
CA VAL A 440 -5.36 48.09 -4.73
C VAL A 440 -6.24 47.33 -5.70
N THR A 441 -5.63 46.72 -6.71
CA THR A 441 -6.32 45.79 -7.61
C THR A 441 -5.63 44.44 -7.55
N ILE A 442 -6.36 43.39 -7.24
CA ILE A 442 -5.84 42.03 -7.09
C ILE A 442 -6.55 41.13 -8.11
N ALA A 443 -5.75 40.52 -8.98
CA ALA A 443 -6.28 39.65 -10.03
C ALA A 443 -5.40 38.43 -10.23
N SER A 444 -5.97 37.37 -10.81
CA SER A 444 -5.17 36.22 -11.21
C SER A 444 -4.35 36.56 -12.46
N SER A 445 -3.10 36.13 -12.49
CA SER A 445 -2.23 36.28 -13.66
C SER A 445 -2.61 35.29 -14.77
N ASN A 446 -3.22 34.16 -14.43
CA ASN A 446 -3.60 33.11 -15.37
C ASN A 446 -4.66 32.18 -14.72
N TYR A 447 -5.19 31.23 -15.51
CA TYR A 447 -6.11 30.19 -15.05
C TYR A 447 -5.42 28.86 -14.80
N TYR A 448 -4.10 28.84 -14.75
CA TYR A 448 -3.33 27.63 -14.52
C TYR A 448 -3.00 27.48 -13.03
N VAL A 449 -3.21 26.28 -12.53
CA VAL A 449 -2.74 25.87 -11.22
C VAL A 449 -1.60 24.90 -11.44
N ILE A 450 -0.45 25.21 -10.87
CA ILE A 450 0.69 24.31 -10.86
C ILE A 450 0.51 23.39 -9.66
N VAL A 451 0.36 22.10 -9.91
CA VAL A 451 0.14 21.10 -8.86
C VAL A 451 1.36 20.20 -8.75
N TYR A 452 2.00 20.19 -7.60
CA TYR A 452 3.07 19.28 -7.25
C TYR A 452 2.49 18.11 -6.45
N ASN A 453 2.34 16.95 -7.10
CA ASN A 453 1.85 15.75 -6.48
C ASN A 453 3.02 14.83 -6.10
N GLN A 454 3.19 14.56 -4.82
CA GLN A 454 4.10 13.54 -4.37
C GLN A 454 3.48 12.17 -4.65
N LYS A 455 4.23 11.31 -5.34
CA LYS A 455 3.84 9.93 -5.64
C LYS A 455 4.90 8.97 -5.12
N ALA A 456 4.47 7.76 -4.79
CA ALA A 456 5.41 6.68 -4.50
C ALA A 456 6.26 6.41 -5.74
N LYS A 457 7.58 6.44 -5.60
CA LYS A 457 8.52 6.13 -6.70
C LYS A 457 8.52 4.65 -7.03
N MET A 458 8.16 3.81 -6.07
CA MET A 458 8.12 2.36 -6.23
C MET A 458 6.83 1.81 -5.61
N LEU A 459 5.96 1.27 -6.46
CA LEU A 459 4.76 0.58 -6.03
C LEU A 459 5.06 -0.88 -5.69
N ILE A 460 4.14 -1.54 -4.98
CA ILE A 460 4.28 -2.97 -4.67
C ILE A 460 4.36 -3.82 -5.93
N VAL A 461 3.68 -3.42 -7.01
CA VAL A 461 3.75 -4.10 -8.32
C VAL A 461 5.14 -3.99 -8.92
N ASP A 462 5.81 -2.83 -8.77
CA ASP A 462 7.18 -2.62 -9.26
C ASP A 462 8.17 -3.49 -8.49
N LEU A 463 7.97 -3.64 -7.18
CA LEU A 463 8.75 -4.55 -6.35
C LEU A 463 8.63 -6.00 -6.85
N PHE A 464 7.40 -6.51 -7.05
CA PHE A 464 7.19 -7.86 -7.57
C PHE A 464 7.76 -8.04 -8.98
N SER A 465 7.60 -7.03 -9.84
CA SER A 465 8.18 -7.04 -11.20
C SER A 465 9.70 -7.08 -11.16
N SER A 466 10.32 -6.29 -10.28
CA SER A 466 11.77 -6.28 -10.08
C SER A 466 12.27 -7.62 -9.55
N ILE A 467 11.63 -8.18 -8.52
CA ILE A 467 11.97 -9.51 -7.97
C ILE A 467 11.81 -10.58 -9.05
N GLY A 468 10.67 -10.60 -9.76
CA GLY A 468 10.39 -11.56 -10.82
C GLY A 468 11.39 -11.45 -11.98
N GLY A 469 11.74 -10.23 -12.38
CA GLY A 469 12.75 -9.98 -13.40
C GLY A 469 14.13 -10.47 -12.99
N GLN A 470 14.58 -10.15 -11.78
CA GLN A 470 15.89 -10.58 -11.28
C GLN A 470 15.94 -12.10 -11.10
N THR A 471 14.92 -12.72 -10.50
CA THR A 471 14.89 -14.19 -10.33
C THR A 471 14.84 -14.91 -11.67
N GLY A 472 14.09 -14.37 -12.65
CA GLY A 472 13.98 -14.91 -14.00
C GLY A 472 15.29 -14.83 -14.78
N ILE A 473 15.97 -13.67 -14.76
CA ILE A 473 17.21 -13.44 -15.54
C ILE A 473 18.37 -14.26 -14.98
N TRP A 474 18.60 -14.26 -13.66
CA TRP A 474 19.79 -14.85 -13.07
C TRP A 474 19.70 -16.37 -12.93
N VAL A 475 18.56 -16.89 -12.52
CA VAL A 475 18.39 -18.31 -12.12
C VAL A 475 17.26 -18.99 -12.89
N GLY A 476 16.50 -18.25 -13.69
CA GLY A 476 15.33 -18.80 -14.40
C GLY A 476 14.20 -19.23 -13.44
N LEU A 477 14.16 -18.66 -12.23
CA LEU A 477 13.18 -19.04 -11.21
C LEU A 477 11.87 -18.33 -11.45
N SER A 478 10.82 -19.08 -11.74
CA SER A 478 9.44 -18.60 -11.79
C SER A 478 8.73 -18.74 -10.45
N ILE A 479 7.58 -18.09 -10.28
CA ILE A 479 6.73 -18.28 -9.09
C ILE A 479 6.36 -19.77 -8.93
N LEU A 480 6.08 -20.47 -10.02
CA LEU A 480 5.83 -21.91 -10.00
C LEU A 480 7.03 -22.69 -9.51
N GLY A 481 8.26 -22.32 -9.91
CA GLY A 481 9.49 -22.93 -9.41
C GLY A 481 9.69 -22.74 -7.90
N VAL A 482 9.27 -21.59 -7.35
CA VAL A 482 9.27 -21.39 -5.88
C VAL A 482 8.28 -22.34 -5.20
N ILE A 483 7.09 -22.54 -5.80
CA ILE A 483 6.09 -23.48 -5.27
C ILE A 483 6.61 -24.92 -5.34
N GLU A 484 7.27 -25.31 -6.44
CA GLU A 484 7.92 -26.62 -6.58
C GLU A 484 8.98 -26.86 -5.50
N PHE A 485 9.81 -25.86 -5.23
CA PHE A 485 10.79 -25.93 -4.15
C PHE A 485 10.12 -26.06 -2.77
N GLY A 486 9.03 -25.29 -2.53
CA GLY A 486 8.21 -25.39 -1.33
C GLY A 486 7.61 -26.79 -1.14
N GLU A 487 7.14 -27.42 -2.22
CA GLU A 487 6.62 -28.78 -2.20
C GLU A 487 7.70 -29.81 -1.78
N VAL A 488 8.91 -29.66 -2.32
CA VAL A 488 10.04 -30.54 -1.95
C VAL A 488 10.43 -30.37 -0.48
N LEU A 489 10.51 -29.11 0.00
CA LEU A 489 10.76 -28.83 1.41
C LEU A 489 9.68 -29.43 2.31
N PHE A 490 8.42 -29.28 1.94
CA PHE A 490 7.30 -29.87 2.66
C PHE A 490 7.42 -31.41 2.73
N LYS A 491 7.74 -32.07 1.60
CA LYS A 491 8.00 -33.51 1.55
C LYS A 491 9.13 -33.93 2.46
N MET A 492 10.22 -33.17 2.49
CA MET A 492 11.35 -33.44 3.39
C MET A 492 10.96 -33.29 4.86
N ILE A 493 10.22 -32.22 5.21
CA ILE A 493 9.75 -31.97 6.58
C ILE A 493 8.81 -33.07 7.03
N VAL A 494 7.82 -33.44 6.22
CA VAL A 494 6.89 -34.54 6.54
C VAL A 494 7.64 -35.83 6.77
N LYS A 495 8.61 -36.15 5.90
CA LYS A 495 9.47 -37.33 6.05
C LYS A 495 10.29 -37.29 7.34
N TYR A 496 10.85 -36.13 7.68
CA TYR A 496 11.57 -35.91 8.93
C TYR A 496 10.64 -36.13 10.15
N LEU A 497 9.44 -35.55 10.14
CA LEU A 497 8.47 -35.71 11.22
C LEU A 497 8.02 -37.18 11.39
N VAL A 498 7.85 -37.89 10.28
CA VAL A 498 7.52 -39.34 10.30
C VAL A 498 8.71 -40.13 10.86
N PHE A 499 9.95 -39.77 10.47
CA PHE A 499 11.15 -40.41 11.02
C PHE A 499 11.29 -40.18 12.53
N VAL A 500 11.07 -38.96 13.00
CA VAL A 500 11.09 -38.62 14.44
C VAL A 500 9.99 -39.38 15.19
N LYS A 501 8.76 -39.44 14.65
CA LYS A 501 7.65 -40.23 15.23
C LYS A 501 7.96 -41.73 15.27
N ARG A 502 8.68 -42.27 14.25
CA ARG A 502 9.11 -43.69 14.24
C ARG A 502 10.20 -43.96 15.27
N LYS A 503 11.13 -43.03 15.49
CA LYS A 503 12.17 -43.15 16.52
C LYS A 503 11.57 -43.15 17.96
N ALA A 504 10.45 -42.45 18.14
CA ALA A 504 9.73 -42.37 19.42
C ALA A 504 8.84 -43.58 19.69
N LYS A 505 8.50 -44.42 18.70
CA LYS A 505 7.77 -45.67 18.87
C LYS A 505 8.74 -46.83 18.82
N LYS A 506 8.86 -47.58 19.94
CA LYS A 506 9.55 -48.90 19.98
C LYS A 506 8.98 -49.79 18.88
N PRO A 507 9.81 -50.64 18.22
CA PRO A 507 9.35 -51.49 17.15
C PRO A 507 8.40 -52.55 17.66
N ILE A 508 7.11 -52.44 17.38
CA ILE A 508 6.19 -53.56 17.43
C ILE A 508 6.40 -54.32 16.13
N LYS A 509 7.12 -55.42 16.24
CA LYS A 509 7.22 -56.44 15.20
C LYS A 509 5.87 -57.16 15.15
N GLU A 510 4.98 -56.73 14.30
CA GLU A 510 3.79 -57.49 13.96
C GLU A 510 3.78 -57.88 12.50
N ASN A 511 3.57 -59.19 12.35
CA ASN A 511 3.58 -59.92 11.12
C ASN A 511 2.27 -59.69 10.36
N TYR A 512 2.07 -58.48 9.81
CA TYR A 512 0.86 -58.11 9.07
C TYR A 512 0.61 -58.98 7.82
N GLN A 513 1.67 -59.50 7.22
CA GLN A 513 1.56 -60.43 6.08
C GLN A 513 0.86 -61.72 6.46
N GLN A 514 1.18 -62.28 7.64
CA GLN A 514 0.60 -63.57 8.11
C GLN A 514 -0.87 -63.39 8.50
N THR A 515 -1.23 -62.21 9.03
CA THR A 515 -2.62 -61.94 9.45
C THR A 515 -3.54 -61.73 8.25
N TYR A 516 -3.02 -61.14 7.15
CA TYR A 516 -3.83 -60.93 5.92
C TYR A 516 -4.04 -62.25 5.15
N LEU A 517 -3.00 -63.06 5.05
CA LEU A 517 -3.07 -64.40 4.44
C LEU A 517 -4.00 -65.34 5.24
N ASN A 518 -3.99 -65.27 6.56
CA ASN A 518 -4.88 -66.05 7.42
C ASN A 518 -6.35 -65.58 7.35
N ARG A 519 -6.63 -64.31 7.07
CA ARG A 519 -7.99 -63.82 6.81
C ARG A 519 -8.52 -64.21 5.43
N LEU A 520 -7.65 -64.34 4.42
CA LEU A 520 -8.02 -64.80 3.08
C LEU A 520 -8.36 -66.32 3.04
N SER A 521 -7.88 -67.11 4.02
CA SER A 521 -8.12 -68.55 4.07
C SER A 521 -9.42 -68.94 4.73
N THR A 522 -10.16 -68.04 5.36
CA THR A 522 -11.33 -68.35 6.19
C THR A 522 -12.67 -67.81 5.68
N HIS A 523 -12.70 -67.01 4.62
CA HIS A 523 -13.94 -66.45 4.07
C HIS A 523 -13.99 -66.62 2.54
N LYS A 524 -15.21 -66.86 1.98
CA LYS A 524 -15.55 -66.76 0.56
C LYS A 524 -14.99 -65.45 0.05
N TYR A 525 -14.28 -65.49 -1.06
CA TYR A 525 -13.64 -64.28 -1.62
C TYR A 525 -14.72 -63.23 -1.98
N PRO A 526 -14.58 -61.98 -1.57
CA PRO A 526 -15.61 -60.95 -1.81
C PRO A 526 -15.94 -60.72 -3.28
N TRP A 527 -14.99 -61.04 -4.21
CA TRP A 527 -15.16 -60.89 -5.64
C TRP A 527 -15.89 -62.03 -6.36
N GLU A 528 -16.09 -63.19 -5.71
CA GLU A 528 -16.83 -64.32 -6.34
C GLU A 528 -18.23 -63.91 -6.82
N LYS A 529 -18.90 -63.07 -6.04
CA LYS A 529 -20.21 -62.54 -6.40
C LYS A 529 -20.18 -61.67 -7.66
N PHE A 530 -19.22 -60.82 -7.76
CA PHE A 530 -19.07 -59.90 -8.91
C PHE A 530 -18.64 -60.67 -10.16
N LEU A 531 -17.83 -61.68 -10.01
CA LEU A 531 -17.46 -62.56 -11.09
C LEU A 531 -18.68 -63.30 -11.66
N GLU A 532 -19.55 -63.83 -10.80
CA GLU A 532 -20.80 -64.46 -11.21
C GLU A 532 -21.72 -63.47 -11.93
N GLU A 533 -21.85 -62.25 -11.40
CA GLU A 533 -22.63 -61.18 -12.03
C GLU A 533 -22.05 -60.75 -13.39
N GLY A 534 -20.72 -60.66 -13.54
CA GLY A 534 -20.04 -60.34 -14.78
C GLY A 534 -20.21 -61.43 -15.84
N ILE A 535 -20.07 -62.68 -15.46
CA ILE A 535 -20.33 -63.84 -16.35
C ILE A 535 -21.78 -63.87 -16.83
N GLN A 536 -22.74 -63.65 -15.92
CA GLN A 536 -24.15 -63.58 -16.27
C GLN A 536 -24.45 -62.41 -17.25
N TYR A 537 -23.81 -61.27 -17.05
CA TYR A 537 -23.96 -60.12 -17.93
C TYR A 537 -23.45 -60.42 -19.37
N LEU A 538 -22.29 -61.07 -19.47
CA LEU A 538 -21.72 -61.40 -20.80
C LEU A 538 -22.51 -62.50 -21.50
N LEU A 539 -22.97 -63.49 -20.76
CA LEU A 539 -23.85 -64.52 -21.29
C LEU A 539 -25.19 -63.93 -21.80
N SER A 540 -25.71 -62.91 -21.12
CA SER A 540 -26.94 -62.22 -21.55
C SER A 540 -26.74 -61.41 -22.85
N HIS A 541 -25.49 -61.08 -23.22
CA HIS A 541 -25.12 -60.37 -24.43
C HIS A 541 -24.55 -61.30 -25.51
N ASN A 542 -24.72 -62.60 -25.41
CA ASN A 542 -24.22 -63.62 -26.35
C ASN A 542 -22.69 -63.62 -26.53
N ILE A 543 -21.94 -63.22 -25.51
CA ILE A 543 -20.49 -63.31 -25.48
C ILE A 543 -20.10 -64.61 -24.76
N GLU A 544 -19.57 -65.57 -25.46
CA GLU A 544 -19.05 -66.80 -24.87
C GLU A 544 -17.77 -66.50 -24.12
N CYS A 545 -17.84 -66.68 -22.80
CA CYS A 545 -16.70 -66.48 -21.87
C CYS A 545 -16.34 -67.81 -21.18
N LEU A 546 -16.32 -68.86 -21.91
CA LEU A 546 -15.87 -70.17 -21.41
C LEU A 546 -14.34 -70.27 -21.63
N PRO A 547 -13.59 -70.81 -20.66
CA PRO A 547 -12.15 -71.02 -20.85
C PRO A 547 -11.97 -71.97 -22.06
N PRO A 548 -11.01 -71.66 -22.94
CA PRO A 548 -10.69 -72.53 -24.06
C PRO A 548 -10.29 -73.93 -23.56
N ASN A 549 -10.76 -74.98 -24.25
CA ASN A 549 -10.44 -76.36 -23.92
C ASN A 549 -8.98 -76.77 -24.23
N ASN A 550 -8.14 -75.79 -24.65
CA ASN A 550 -6.80 -76.02 -25.16
C ASN A 550 -5.70 -75.43 -24.26
N ASP A 551 -5.88 -75.50 -22.94
CA ASP A 551 -4.83 -75.09 -22.02
C ASP A 551 -3.68 -76.09 -22.05
N ARG A 552 -2.62 -75.73 -22.76
CA ARG A 552 -1.41 -76.55 -22.99
C ARG A 552 -0.17 -75.74 -22.67
N LEU A 553 0.70 -76.28 -21.83
CA LEU A 553 2.01 -75.68 -21.51
C LEU A 553 3.05 -76.34 -22.41
N TYR A 554 3.86 -75.53 -23.05
CA TYR A 554 4.94 -75.97 -23.94
C TYR A 554 6.31 -75.56 -23.35
N ILE A 555 7.31 -76.46 -23.46
CA ILE A 555 8.68 -76.17 -23.10
C ILE A 555 9.56 -76.28 -24.34
N LYS A 556 10.38 -75.24 -24.57
CA LYS A 556 11.35 -75.24 -25.67
C LYS A 556 12.59 -76.05 -25.27
N MET A 557 12.82 -77.12 -26.01
CA MET A 557 13.98 -77.99 -25.81
C MET A 557 15.25 -77.35 -26.40
N GLU A 558 16.43 -77.80 -25.98
CA GLU A 558 17.72 -77.27 -26.44
C GLU A 558 17.92 -77.41 -27.94
N ASN A 559 17.27 -78.38 -28.59
CA ASN A 559 17.26 -78.60 -30.05
C ASN A 559 16.28 -77.73 -30.84
N ARG A 560 15.64 -76.72 -30.19
CA ARG A 560 14.60 -75.86 -30.73
C ARG A 560 13.22 -76.52 -31.02
N GLU A 561 13.07 -77.79 -30.65
CA GLU A 561 11.73 -78.41 -30.69
C GLU A 561 10.91 -77.98 -29.49
N ILE A 562 9.62 -77.84 -29.72
CA ILE A 562 8.66 -77.49 -28.69
C ILE A 562 7.95 -78.78 -28.24
N ALA A 563 8.08 -79.14 -26.99
CA ALA A 563 7.42 -80.28 -26.41
C ALA A 563 6.25 -79.86 -25.52
N GLU A 564 5.14 -80.47 -25.69
CA GLU A 564 4.00 -80.30 -24.76
C GLU A 564 4.32 -81.00 -23.45
N VAL A 565 4.17 -80.27 -22.33
CA VAL A 565 4.42 -80.80 -20.97
C VAL A 565 3.12 -80.78 -20.22
N LYS A 566 2.89 -81.82 -19.43
CA LYS A 566 1.71 -81.80 -18.55
C LYS A 566 1.80 -80.65 -17.58
N HIS A 567 0.72 -79.89 -17.54
CA HIS A 567 0.61 -78.80 -16.60
C HIS A 567 0.78 -79.30 -15.16
N PRO A 568 1.57 -78.65 -14.29
CA PRO A 568 1.89 -79.14 -12.95
C PRO A 568 0.68 -79.24 -12.04
N ASP A 569 -0.43 -78.58 -12.34
CA ASP A 569 -1.62 -78.58 -11.55
C ASP A 569 -2.81 -79.29 -12.29
N GLN A 570 -2.82 -80.58 -12.29
CA GLN A 570 -3.99 -81.36 -12.74
C GLN A 570 -5.08 -81.42 -11.66
N ARG A 571 -5.76 -80.34 -11.42
CA ARG A 571 -6.97 -80.38 -10.54
C ARG A 571 -8.23 -80.64 -11.36
N LYS A 572 -9.09 -81.43 -10.71
CA LYS A 572 -10.35 -81.99 -11.23
C LYS A 572 -11.15 -80.97 -12.05
N LYS A 573 -11.64 -81.39 -13.21
CA LYS A 573 -12.61 -80.72 -14.06
C LYS A 573 -13.71 -80.09 -13.23
N GLY A 574 -13.86 -78.75 -13.35
CA GLY A 574 -15.14 -78.12 -13.02
C GLY A 574 -15.17 -76.74 -12.44
N TYR A 575 -14.06 -76.16 -11.93
CA TYR A 575 -14.10 -74.80 -11.41
C TYR A 575 -12.75 -74.12 -11.63
N TYR A 576 -12.70 -73.18 -12.54
CA TYR A 576 -11.56 -72.33 -12.74
C TYR A 576 -11.61 -71.18 -11.70
N ARG A 577 -10.67 -71.22 -10.75
CA ARG A 577 -10.50 -70.09 -9.81
C ARG A 577 -9.25 -69.35 -10.11
N PRO A 578 -9.32 -68.02 -10.31
CA PRO A 578 -8.11 -67.22 -10.56
C PRO A 578 -7.25 -67.17 -9.30
N THR A 579 -5.94 -67.29 -9.50
CA THR A 579 -4.97 -67.09 -8.44
C THR A 579 -4.44 -65.67 -8.51
N ILE A 580 -4.54 -64.97 -7.38
CA ILE A 580 -3.99 -63.61 -7.26
C ILE A 580 -2.56 -63.69 -6.82
N CYS A 581 -1.64 -63.14 -7.64
CA CYS A 581 -0.25 -63.02 -7.34
C CYS A 581 0.17 -61.57 -7.21
N PHE A 582 1.01 -61.27 -6.20
CA PHE A 582 1.57 -59.95 -5.99
C PHE A 582 3.08 -60.00 -6.39
N GLY A 583 3.45 -59.22 -7.38
CA GLY A 583 4.84 -59.22 -7.82
C GLY A 583 5.16 -58.08 -8.77
N MET A 584 6.35 -58.12 -9.33
CA MET A 584 6.81 -57.11 -10.30
C MET A 584 6.31 -57.44 -11.71
N ILE A 585 5.87 -56.41 -12.43
CA ILE A 585 5.58 -56.44 -13.85
C ILE A 585 6.72 -55.74 -14.57
N ALA A 586 7.26 -56.35 -15.60
CA ALA A 586 8.20 -55.69 -16.51
C ALA A 586 7.53 -55.26 -17.78
N ASP A 587 7.81 -54.02 -18.21
CA ASP A 587 7.21 -53.42 -19.39
C ASP A 587 8.26 -53.13 -20.46
N GLY A 588 7.86 -53.25 -21.71
CA GLY A 588 8.64 -52.85 -22.87
C GLY A 588 8.55 -53.86 -24.05
N LYS A 589 8.22 -53.31 -25.21
CA LYS A 589 8.12 -54.11 -26.48
C LYS A 589 9.39 -54.92 -26.76
N ASN A 590 10.57 -54.40 -26.45
CA ASN A 590 11.87 -55.08 -26.67
C ASN A 590 12.06 -56.26 -25.70
N ILE A 591 11.43 -56.20 -24.52
CA ILE A 591 11.49 -57.28 -23.53
C ILE A 591 10.63 -58.45 -23.99
N LEU A 592 9.46 -58.18 -24.53
CA LEU A 592 8.51 -59.19 -25.02
C LEU A 592 9.06 -60.04 -26.20
N THR A 593 9.96 -59.46 -26.99
CA THR A 593 10.55 -60.13 -28.17
C THR A 593 11.90 -60.82 -27.87
N ASN A 594 12.45 -60.65 -26.65
CA ASN A 594 13.78 -61.16 -26.30
C ASN A 594 13.69 -62.15 -25.13
N ASP A 595 13.72 -63.42 -25.42
CA ASP A 595 13.58 -64.49 -24.41
C ASP A 595 14.72 -64.52 -23.39
N TYR A 596 15.96 -64.17 -23.79
CA TYR A 596 17.09 -64.05 -22.87
C TYR A 596 16.86 -62.93 -21.81
N LEU A 597 16.32 -61.80 -22.26
CA LEU A 597 16.03 -60.68 -21.38
C LEU A 597 14.89 -61.03 -20.39
N LYS A 598 13.85 -61.72 -20.86
CA LYS A 598 12.75 -62.20 -20.01
C LYS A 598 13.28 -63.13 -18.93
N THR A 599 14.04 -64.16 -19.31
CA THR A 599 14.60 -65.13 -18.34
C THR A 599 15.51 -64.44 -17.34
N THR A 600 16.35 -63.51 -17.78
CA THR A 600 17.23 -62.74 -16.90
C THR A 600 16.44 -61.88 -15.89
N LEU A 601 15.33 -61.26 -16.32
CA LEU A 601 14.48 -60.42 -15.45
C LEU A 601 13.70 -61.30 -14.47
N CYS A 602 13.22 -62.46 -14.89
CA CYS A 602 12.56 -63.42 -13.99
C CYS A 602 13.54 -63.88 -12.91
N ASP A 603 14.75 -64.33 -13.29
CA ASP A 603 15.72 -64.89 -12.35
C ASP A 603 16.38 -63.84 -11.43
N ARG A 604 16.67 -62.64 -11.93
CA ARG A 604 17.34 -61.59 -11.15
C ARG A 604 16.41 -60.67 -10.39
N CYS A 605 15.24 -60.36 -10.95
CA CYS A 605 14.34 -59.37 -10.42
C CYS A 605 12.99 -59.94 -9.94
N ASN A 606 12.78 -61.24 -10.06
CA ASN A 606 11.54 -61.89 -9.64
C ASN A 606 10.28 -61.28 -10.34
N VAL A 607 10.40 -61.00 -11.63
CA VAL A 607 9.33 -60.48 -12.45
C VAL A 607 8.30 -61.60 -12.67
N LEU A 608 7.04 -61.34 -12.34
CA LEU A 608 5.97 -62.30 -12.45
C LEU A 608 5.26 -62.25 -13.78
N CYS A 609 5.14 -61.07 -14.39
CA CYS A 609 4.56 -60.94 -15.73
C CYS A 609 5.17 -59.77 -16.51
N PHE A 610 4.91 -59.79 -17.83
CA PHE A 610 5.38 -58.81 -18.78
C PHE A 610 4.23 -58.15 -19.49
N ASP A 611 4.33 -56.83 -19.70
CA ASP A 611 3.33 -56.01 -20.40
C ASP A 611 4.00 -55.17 -21.47
N SER A 612 3.26 -54.71 -22.46
CA SER A 612 3.78 -53.90 -23.58
C SER A 612 3.28 -52.45 -23.56
N GLU A 613 2.41 -52.09 -22.66
CA GLU A 613 1.66 -50.83 -22.68
C GLU A 613 1.58 -50.08 -21.36
N ILE A 614 2.21 -50.61 -20.32
CA ILE A 614 2.19 -50.00 -18.98
C ILE A 614 3.02 -48.71 -18.90
N ASP A 615 4.06 -48.57 -19.75
CA ASP A 615 4.93 -47.39 -19.75
C ASP A 615 4.18 -46.09 -19.97
N GLN A 616 3.19 -46.08 -20.87
CA GLN A 616 2.34 -44.90 -21.13
C GLN A 616 1.50 -44.50 -19.93
N VAL A 617 1.05 -45.47 -19.19
CA VAL A 617 0.25 -45.28 -17.98
C VAL A 617 1.10 -44.79 -16.81
N ILE A 618 2.26 -45.40 -16.65
CA ILE A 618 3.23 -44.97 -15.66
C ILE A 618 3.63 -43.50 -15.93
N ALA A 619 3.85 -43.13 -17.19
CA ALA A 619 4.14 -41.76 -17.59
C ALA A 619 2.95 -40.81 -17.27
N ALA A 620 1.71 -41.22 -17.51
CA ALA A 620 0.53 -40.44 -17.18
C ALA A 620 0.35 -40.30 -15.65
N ILE A 621 0.60 -41.35 -14.87
CA ILE A 621 0.56 -41.35 -13.41
C ILE A 621 1.63 -40.40 -12.85
N GLN A 622 2.86 -40.49 -13.37
CA GLN A 622 3.95 -39.60 -12.99
C GLN A 622 3.68 -38.14 -13.36
N GLY A 623 3.11 -37.90 -14.54
CA GLY A 623 2.69 -36.58 -14.97
C GLY A 623 1.63 -35.96 -14.08
N ASN A 624 0.73 -36.77 -13.51
CA ASN A 624 -0.32 -36.33 -12.57
C ASN A 624 0.14 -36.34 -11.11
N ARG A 625 1.42 -36.63 -10.83
CA ARG A 625 2.02 -36.64 -9.48
C ARG A 625 1.32 -37.56 -8.48
N THR A 626 0.76 -38.67 -8.95
CA THR A 626 0.10 -39.65 -8.08
C THR A 626 1.17 -40.56 -7.45
N GLU A 627 1.30 -40.53 -6.13
CA GLU A 627 2.38 -41.26 -5.41
C GLU A 627 2.02 -42.70 -5.05
N SER A 628 0.74 -43.05 -5.11
CA SER A 628 0.26 -44.39 -4.76
C SER A 628 -0.70 -44.88 -5.81
N PHE A 629 -0.34 -45.95 -6.48
CA PHE A 629 -1.20 -46.58 -7.47
C PHE A 629 -1.05 -48.12 -7.38
N MET A 630 -2.07 -48.82 -7.84
CA MET A 630 -2.07 -50.25 -7.98
C MET A 630 -2.48 -50.58 -9.42
N ILE A 631 -1.69 -51.41 -10.08
CA ILE A 631 -2.02 -51.94 -11.39
C ILE A 631 -2.50 -53.37 -11.24
N ILE A 632 -3.65 -53.65 -11.82
CA ILE A 632 -4.27 -54.97 -11.84
C ILE A 632 -4.29 -55.42 -13.30
N ARG A 633 -3.75 -56.62 -13.55
CA ARG A 633 -3.67 -57.18 -14.91
C ARG A 633 -4.08 -58.66 -14.92
N GLY A 634 -4.90 -59.02 -15.86
CA GLY A 634 -5.19 -60.42 -16.20
C GLY A 634 -4.07 -60.98 -17.11
N VAL A 635 -3.53 -62.09 -16.76
CA VAL A 635 -2.54 -62.79 -17.56
C VAL A 635 -3.21 -63.81 -18.46
N TYR A 636 -3.03 -63.72 -19.80
CA TYR A 636 -3.66 -64.56 -20.79
C TYR A 636 -2.70 -65.44 -21.57
N ASP A 637 -1.43 -65.30 -21.38
CA ASP A 637 -0.39 -66.01 -22.13
C ASP A 637 0.74 -66.47 -21.26
N TYR A 638 1.32 -67.60 -21.56
CA TYR A 638 2.46 -68.17 -20.82
C TYR A 638 3.78 -67.77 -21.46
N HIS A 639 4.84 -67.86 -20.67
CA HIS A 639 6.21 -67.58 -21.12
C HIS A 639 6.83 -68.79 -21.90
N ASP A 640 6.04 -69.57 -22.61
CA ASP A 640 6.49 -70.76 -23.32
C ASP A 640 6.79 -70.50 -24.82
N GLY A 641 6.65 -69.23 -25.26
CA GLY A 641 6.85 -68.82 -26.66
C GLY A 641 5.67 -69.09 -27.55
N THR A 642 4.53 -69.53 -27.03
CA THR A 642 3.25 -69.63 -27.76
C THR A 642 2.40 -68.46 -27.40
N SER A 643 1.70 -67.88 -28.37
CA SER A 643 0.72 -66.78 -28.14
C SER A 643 -0.67 -67.25 -28.38
N ASN A 644 -1.50 -67.31 -27.31
CA ASN A 644 -2.88 -67.77 -27.41
C ASN A 644 -3.87 -66.67 -27.12
N LYS A 645 -4.34 -66.00 -28.18
CA LYS A 645 -5.29 -64.89 -28.07
C LYS A 645 -6.69 -65.32 -27.61
N GLU A 646 -7.01 -66.59 -27.57
CA GLU A 646 -8.31 -67.10 -27.15
C GLU A 646 -8.57 -66.85 -25.66
N TRP A 647 -7.50 -66.71 -24.86
CA TRP A 647 -7.58 -66.39 -23.41
C TRP A 647 -7.78 -64.91 -23.12
N GLN A 648 -7.56 -64.03 -24.10
CA GLN A 648 -7.60 -62.61 -23.88
C GLN A 648 -8.96 -62.06 -23.39
N PRO A 649 -10.12 -62.49 -23.98
CA PRO A 649 -11.42 -62.03 -23.45
C PRO A 649 -11.68 -62.49 -22.04
N PHE A 650 -11.20 -63.68 -21.68
CA PHE A 650 -11.42 -64.28 -20.37
C PHE A 650 -10.57 -63.60 -19.29
N SER A 651 -9.32 -63.28 -19.58
CA SER A 651 -8.46 -62.55 -18.66
C SER A 651 -8.93 -61.13 -18.41
N SER A 652 -9.50 -60.47 -19.43
CA SER A 652 -10.07 -59.12 -19.33
C SER A 652 -11.28 -59.04 -18.39
N LEU A 653 -12.00 -60.13 -18.21
CA LEU A 653 -13.14 -60.20 -17.31
C LEU A 653 -12.73 -60.06 -15.86
N TYR A 654 -11.59 -60.59 -15.47
CA TYR A 654 -11.03 -60.47 -14.14
C TYR A 654 -10.44 -59.08 -13.83
N ASP A 655 -10.03 -58.35 -14.84
CA ASP A 655 -9.62 -56.95 -14.69
C ASP A 655 -10.84 -56.07 -14.31
N MET A 656 -12.05 -56.41 -14.79
CA MET A 656 -13.29 -55.69 -14.47
C MET A 656 -13.83 -55.98 -13.09
N ASP A 657 -13.62 -57.16 -12.54
CA ASP A 657 -14.18 -57.56 -11.26
C ASP A 657 -13.56 -56.89 -10.04
N SER A 658 -12.36 -56.31 -10.20
CA SER A 658 -11.70 -55.56 -9.13
C SER A 658 -12.38 -54.26 -8.75
N TYR A 659 -13.43 -53.86 -9.46
CA TYR A 659 -14.20 -52.59 -9.27
C TYR A 659 -15.42 -52.71 -8.34
N GLY A 660 -15.72 -53.85 -7.79
CA GLY A 660 -17.02 -54.14 -7.17
C GLY A 660 -17.35 -53.45 -5.84
N ASP A 661 -16.44 -52.66 -5.24
CA ASP A 661 -16.67 -52.20 -3.84
C ASP A 661 -16.84 -50.68 -3.67
N ASP A 662 -17.00 -49.90 -4.76
CA ASP A 662 -17.26 -48.44 -4.61
C ASP A 662 -18.49 -47.99 -5.43
N SER A 663 -19.64 -47.95 -4.77
CA SER A 663 -20.97 -47.70 -5.32
C SER A 663 -21.24 -46.28 -5.86
N ARG A 664 -20.23 -45.45 -6.13
CA ARG A 664 -20.48 -44.05 -6.48
C ARG A 664 -19.89 -43.51 -7.80
N ARG A 665 -19.20 -44.31 -8.60
CA ARG A 665 -18.81 -43.87 -9.95
C ARG A 665 -18.90 -44.98 -10.96
N ARG A 666 -19.99 -45.02 -11.74
CA ARG A 666 -20.11 -45.85 -12.94
C ARG A 666 -19.26 -45.20 -14.07
N PRO A 667 -18.25 -45.85 -14.65
CA PRO A 667 -17.71 -45.43 -15.93
C PRO A 667 -18.71 -45.87 -17.02
N SER A 668 -19.06 -44.94 -17.87
CA SER A 668 -19.81 -45.20 -19.10
C SER A 668 -18.96 -46.04 -20.06
N ILE A 669 -19.32 -47.32 -20.22
CA ILE A 669 -18.73 -48.21 -21.22
C ILE A 669 -19.39 -47.87 -22.53
N ILE A 670 -18.64 -47.25 -23.46
CA ILE A 670 -19.02 -47.14 -24.86
C ILE A 670 -18.54 -48.43 -25.56
N LEU A 671 -19.46 -49.33 -25.81
CA LEU A 671 -19.24 -50.49 -26.67
C LEU A 671 -19.43 -50.00 -28.13
N ASP A 672 -18.33 -49.69 -28.81
CA ASP A 672 -18.36 -49.56 -30.25
C ASP A 672 -17.85 -50.87 -30.88
N ALA A 673 -18.71 -51.46 -31.72
CA ALA A 673 -18.47 -52.78 -32.29
C ALA A 673 -17.36 -52.70 -33.36
N GLY A 674 -16.17 -53.23 -33.02
CA GLY A 674 -15.21 -53.45 -34.08
C GLY A 674 -13.76 -53.65 -33.68
N TYR A 675 -13.30 -53.24 -32.52
CA TYR A 675 -11.96 -53.59 -32.00
C TYR A 675 -12.00 -53.55 -30.48
N VAL A 676 -11.97 -54.69 -29.84
CA VAL A 676 -11.82 -54.78 -28.38
C VAL A 676 -10.32 -54.74 -28.08
N SER A 677 -9.76 -53.53 -28.15
CA SER A 677 -8.51 -53.24 -27.45
C SER A 677 -8.91 -52.74 -26.05
N ILE A 678 -9.12 -53.66 -25.13
CA ILE A 678 -9.37 -53.24 -23.73
C ILE A 678 -8.02 -53.07 -23.06
N SER A 679 -7.50 -51.88 -23.20
CA SER A 679 -6.49 -51.36 -22.26
C SER A 679 -7.23 -50.66 -21.13
N SER A 680 -7.92 -51.42 -20.28
CA SER A 680 -8.51 -50.85 -19.05
C SER A 680 -7.45 -50.84 -17.96
N ILE A 681 -6.82 -49.70 -17.88
CA ILE A 681 -5.88 -49.39 -16.81
C ILE A 681 -6.68 -48.73 -15.68
N ASN A 682 -6.78 -49.39 -14.59
CA ASN A 682 -7.53 -48.95 -13.42
C ASN A 682 -6.56 -48.37 -12.39
N ILE A 683 -6.59 -47.03 -12.26
CA ILE A 683 -5.81 -46.29 -11.25
C ILE A 683 -6.70 -46.13 -10.03
N TYR A 684 -6.38 -46.80 -8.93
CA TYR A 684 -7.09 -46.66 -7.68
C TYR A 684 -6.41 -45.65 -6.78
N GLN A 685 -7.06 -44.51 -6.55
CA GLN A 685 -6.64 -43.53 -5.56
C GLN A 685 -7.31 -43.81 -4.23
N SER A 686 -6.62 -44.49 -3.32
CA SER A 686 -7.10 -44.76 -1.98
C SER A 686 -7.04 -43.50 -1.12
N SER A 687 -8.16 -42.87 -0.86
CA SER A 687 -8.30 -41.73 0.07
C SER A 687 -8.57 -42.12 1.52
N LYS A 688 -8.37 -43.38 1.88
CA LYS A 688 -8.41 -43.82 3.28
C LYS A 688 -7.17 -44.62 3.63
N THR A 689 -6.43 -44.02 4.55
CA THR A 689 -5.34 -44.56 5.35
C THR A 689 -5.33 -46.11 5.51
N LEU A 690 -4.75 -46.79 4.57
CA LEU A 690 -4.06 -48.04 4.74
C LEU A 690 -2.62 -47.80 4.38
N ASP A 691 -1.78 -47.82 5.40
CA ASP A 691 -0.32 -47.69 5.29
C ASP A 691 0.23 -48.86 4.45
N LEU A 692 0.14 -48.73 3.12
CA LEU A 692 0.76 -49.61 2.16
C LEU A 692 1.91 -48.83 1.52
N HIS A 693 3.04 -48.76 2.22
CA HIS A 693 4.29 -48.35 1.64
C HIS A 693 4.75 -49.38 0.62
N GLY A 694 4.67 -49.00 -0.64
CA GLY A 694 5.21 -49.74 -1.77
C GLY A 694 4.18 -49.88 -2.88
N ASN A 695 4.57 -49.54 -4.10
CA ASN A 695 3.82 -49.86 -5.29
C ASN A 695 3.59 -51.35 -5.33
N LYS A 696 2.36 -51.81 -5.15
CA LYS A 696 2.01 -53.20 -5.23
C LYS A 696 1.30 -53.42 -6.57
N LEU A 697 1.91 -54.24 -7.36
CA LEU A 697 1.36 -54.75 -8.61
C LEU A 697 0.64 -56.05 -8.30
N MET A 698 -0.60 -56.18 -8.78
CA MET A 698 -1.43 -57.37 -8.63
C MET A 698 -1.55 -58.04 -10.00
N CYS A 699 -1.05 -59.24 -10.11
CA CYS A 699 -1.23 -60.06 -11.30
C CYS A 699 -2.17 -61.23 -10.98
N TYR A 700 -3.11 -61.48 -11.86
CA TYR A 700 -3.99 -62.64 -11.78
C TYR A 700 -3.41 -63.71 -12.65
N PHE A 701 -3.04 -64.85 -12.05
CA PHE A 701 -2.67 -66.04 -12.77
C PHE A 701 -3.80 -67.06 -12.74
N TYR A 702 -4.05 -67.63 -13.89
CA TYR A 702 -4.89 -68.82 -14.00
C TYR A 702 -4.08 -70.01 -13.53
N ASN A 703 -4.44 -70.61 -12.41
CA ASN A 703 -3.98 -71.96 -12.06
C ASN A 703 -5.05 -72.93 -12.51
N HIS A 704 -4.67 -73.74 -13.44
CA HIS A 704 -5.42 -74.96 -13.82
C HIS A 704 -5.23 -76.08 -12.86
#